data_b585b9add8274c3a475f40c4dcd106e6
#
_entry.id   b585b9add8274c3a475f40c4dcd106e6
#
_cell.length_a   1.000
_cell.length_b   1.000
_cell.length_c   1.000
_cell.angle_alpha   90.00
_cell.angle_beta   90.00
_cell.angle_gamma   90.00
#
_symmetry.space_group_name_H-M   'P 1'
#
loop_
_entity.id
_entity.type
_entity.pdbx_description
1 polymer ?
#
loop_
_entity_poly.entity_id
_entity_poly.type
_entity_poly.pdbx_seq_one_letter_code
_entity_poly.pdbx_strand_id
1 'polypeptide(L)'
;MNLKDISTSVPRKDHKGKVSGQMPYISDVKVENMVYGVLYRSPIAYGKIKSIQLPNLPEGYEAVGAEHIPGPNYVKIIKEDQPIFANKWVNYIGEPILMLVGKDLEILYQLLNEMKVEIEEHEATYTLDEAIKQILNPGVTMACYEFGESLADISAIEQKAYKIIEEEYETGYQEHVYLEPQGMLAIYKDDEIVVQGSMQCLYYIKNALINALACGDDDVRVVQSPTGGGFGGKEEFPSMMACHVAIAAKAVKKSIMLVFDRSEDMVVTTKRHPAKFKYRTALDEEGNILSMCVDLFLDGGANEGLSSVVLQRALLNSAGVYKIPHFHAKGYVLKTNTVPNGAFRGFGAPQSFAGIESHIGHLSKLANIDPLDYKRKYLVKQGDPTITKGNFRDPILMEEMIEDLLNTSYYKKKKTEFQTFNQQNLRFKKGMGTSLFLHGCGFTGSGERDHIKAKVKLVKSKDDQVSLKISNSDMGQGIYTTLCKIVAKELDLPFENVLYPAPDTKEVPDSGPTVASRTTMIVGKLLERAAKKLKAQWQSGVEQEVVEDYVHREMIPWNEKTFTGDAYPAYSWGVNIVEVEVDTLTGNVKLEKVYANYEVGKVIDHRVMKGQIDGGLAQGLAYGYLEKMTSKQGRIQQKSISDYGPPTSLDVVPIESKVFDNPYADGPYGAKGAGELTLIGGAPAVQGAIEDALQTSFQQIPITPEVIIERLWMEEGEEG
;
A
#
# COMPACT_ATOMS: atom_id res chain seq x y z
N MET A 1 32.47 -7.40 -9.93
CA MET A 1 31.97 -8.79 -9.76
C MET A 1 31.12 -9.15 -10.97
N ASN A 2 31.47 -10.15 -11.76
CA ASN A 2 30.64 -10.57 -12.91
C ASN A 2 29.55 -11.53 -12.44
N LEU A 3 28.30 -11.24 -12.84
CA LEU A 3 27.14 -12.01 -12.45
C LEU A 3 27.01 -13.28 -13.31
N LYS A 4 27.31 -14.45 -12.76
CA LYS A 4 27.10 -15.74 -13.47
C LYS A 4 25.61 -16.06 -13.59
N ASP A 5 24.86 -15.96 -12.49
CA ASP A 5 23.42 -16.11 -12.41
C ASP A 5 22.78 -14.82 -11.90
N ILE A 6 21.68 -14.41 -12.50
CA ILE A 6 20.95 -13.19 -12.12
C ILE A 6 20.42 -13.27 -10.67
N SER A 7 20.07 -14.46 -10.20
CA SER A 7 19.50 -14.67 -8.86
C SER A 7 20.51 -14.63 -7.72
N THR A 8 21.82 -14.71 -8.03
CA THR A 8 22.89 -14.68 -7.02
C THR A 8 22.86 -13.36 -6.26
N SER A 9 22.81 -13.42 -4.94
CA SER A 9 22.79 -12.22 -4.09
C SER A 9 24.12 -11.46 -4.12
N VAL A 10 24.01 -10.13 -4.21
CA VAL A 10 25.15 -9.21 -4.15
C VAL A 10 24.97 -8.21 -3.00
N PRO A 11 26.05 -7.56 -2.52
CA PRO A 11 25.90 -6.44 -1.57
C PRO A 11 25.02 -5.33 -2.18
N ARG A 12 24.16 -4.74 -1.37
CA ARG A 12 23.32 -3.62 -1.81
C ARG A 12 24.20 -2.44 -2.25
N LYS A 13 23.78 -1.71 -3.29
CA LYS A 13 24.48 -0.52 -3.78
C LYS A 13 24.61 0.58 -2.72
N ASP A 14 23.61 0.71 -1.87
CA ASP A 14 23.48 1.77 -0.86
C ASP A 14 24.04 1.38 0.53
N HIS A 15 24.46 0.13 0.73
CA HIS A 15 24.79 -0.38 2.07
C HIS A 15 25.92 0.39 2.77
N LYS A 16 27.01 0.72 2.04
CA LYS A 16 28.16 1.41 2.63
C LYS A 16 27.77 2.79 3.16
N GLY A 17 27.06 3.58 2.36
CA GLY A 17 26.61 4.91 2.77
C GLY A 17 25.66 4.90 3.96
N LYS A 18 24.72 3.91 3.99
CA LYS A 18 23.77 3.76 5.11
C LYS A 18 24.46 3.33 6.40
N VAL A 19 25.26 2.27 6.40
CA VAL A 19 25.91 1.78 7.64
C VAL A 19 27.00 2.71 8.17
N SER A 20 27.61 3.54 7.32
CA SER A 20 28.63 4.52 7.75
C SER A 20 28.03 5.86 8.19
N GLY A 21 26.71 6.07 8.05
CA GLY A 21 26.05 7.35 8.32
C GLY A 21 26.39 8.46 7.31
N GLN A 22 26.99 8.12 6.17
CA GLN A 22 27.37 9.08 5.13
C GLN A 22 26.24 9.41 4.16
N MET A 23 25.10 8.72 4.25
CA MET A 23 23.93 8.96 3.42
C MET A 23 22.92 9.79 4.22
N PRO A 24 22.82 11.12 3.98
CA PRO A 24 21.94 11.98 4.75
C PRO A 24 20.47 11.73 4.38
N TYR A 25 19.63 11.54 5.37
CA TYR A 25 18.18 11.63 5.23
C TYR A 25 17.76 13.11 5.19
N ILE A 26 16.48 13.35 4.86
CA ILE A 26 16.03 14.74 4.66
C ILE A 26 16.23 15.62 5.91
N SER A 27 16.05 15.09 7.10
CA SER A 27 16.26 15.80 8.37
C SER A 27 17.73 16.19 8.62
N ASP A 28 18.69 15.50 7.98
CA ASP A 28 20.12 15.73 8.15
C ASP A 28 20.63 16.84 7.22
N VAL A 29 19.85 17.18 6.18
CA VAL A 29 20.26 18.16 5.16
C VAL A 29 20.25 19.57 5.77
N LYS A 30 21.34 20.31 5.57
CA LYS A 30 21.46 21.70 5.99
C LYS A 30 21.84 22.55 4.79
N VAL A 31 21.11 23.64 4.59
CA VAL A 31 21.37 24.64 3.55
C VAL A 31 21.63 25.98 4.23
N GLU A 32 22.54 26.76 3.69
CA GLU A 32 22.86 28.07 4.22
C GLU A 32 21.61 28.97 4.29
N ASN A 33 21.43 29.69 5.42
CA ASN A 33 20.29 30.57 5.67
C ASN A 33 18.90 29.94 5.56
N MET A 34 18.79 28.59 5.64
CA MET A 34 17.49 27.95 5.68
C MET A 34 16.75 28.26 6.99
N VAL A 35 15.43 28.27 6.91
CA VAL A 35 14.52 28.39 8.04
C VAL A 35 13.59 27.17 8.10
N TYR A 36 12.87 27.04 9.20
CA TYR A 36 11.94 25.95 9.43
C TYR A 36 10.50 26.40 9.22
N GLY A 37 9.64 25.48 8.81
CA GLY A 37 8.20 25.65 8.76
C GLY A 37 7.51 24.71 9.75
N VAL A 38 6.44 25.19 10.39
CA VAL A 38 5.53 24.39 11.21
C VAL A 38 4.08 24.71 10.81
N LEU A 39 3.21 23.70 10.81
CA LEU A 39 1.83 23.84 10.33
C LEU A 39 0.86 24.06 11.49
N TYR A 40 0.05 25.12 11.41
CA TYR A 40 -1.14 25.23 12.24
C TYR A 40 -2.26 24.40 11.61
N ARG A 41 -2.82 23.48 12.38
CA ARG A 41 -3.78 22.49 11.92
C ARG A 41 -5.12 22.64 12.62
N SER A 42 -6.19 22.28 11.93
CA SER A 42 -7.54 22.30 12.50
C SER A 42 -7.64 21.41 13.74
N PRO A 43 -8.13 21.94 14.86
CA PRO A 43 -8.47 21.15 16.03
C PRO A 43 -9.87 20.49 15.92
N ILE A 44 -10.66 20.84 14.91
CA ILE A 44 -12.08 20.49 14.71
C ILE A 44 -12.22 19.65 13.45
N ALA A 45 -13.13 18.67 13.49
CA ALA A 45 -13.33 17.73 12.39
C ALA A 45 -14.09 18.36 11.18
N TYR A 46 -15.09 19.19 11.44
CA TYR A 46 -15.82 19.86 10.37
C TYR A 46 -16.35 21.23 10.84
N GLY A 47 -16.06 22.28 10.08
CA GLY A 47 -16.49 23.62 10.45
C GLY A 47 -16.06 24.71 9.49
N LYS A 48 -16.64 25.90 9.67
CA LYS A 48 -16.36 27.09 8.86
C LYS A 48 -15.38 28.01 9.59
N ILE A 49 -14.25 28.31 9.00
CA ILE A 49 -13.28 29.26 9.53
C ILE A 49 -13.90 30.67 9.51
N LYS A 50 -14.00 31.30 10.66
CA LYS A 50 -14.53 32.68 10.84
C LYS A 50 -13.41 33.72 10.88
N SER A 51 -12.38 33.45 11.68
CA SER A 51 -11.24 34.37 11.81
C SER A 51 -9.95 33.62 12.17
N ILE A 52 -8.83 34.19 11.74
CA ILE A 52 -7.48 33.74 12.11
C ILE A 52 -6.80 34.94 12.75
N GLN A 53 -6.37 34.80 13.99
CA GLN A 53 -5.63 35.84 14.73
C GLN A 53 -4.21 35.33 14.96
N LEU A 54 -3.25 35.98 14.30
CA LEU A 54 -1.83 35.72 14.47
C LEU A 54 -1.31 36.36 15.76
N PRO A 55 -0.38 35.71 16.47
CA PRO A 55 0.36 36.35 17.54
C PRO A 55 1.25 37.46 16.98
N ASN A 56 1.88 38.22 17.86
CA ASN A 56 2.90 39.19 17.42
C ASN A 56 4.14 38.47 16.94
N LEU A 57 4.37 38.45 15.63
CA LEU A 57 5.49 37.72 15.02
C LEU A 57 6.79 38.52 15.22
N PRO A 58 7.85 37.91 15.79
CA PRO A 58 9.17 38.52 15.85
C PRO A 58 9.77 38.78 14.46
N GLU A 59 10.77 39.64 14.38
CA GLU A 59 11.49 39.91 13.14
C GLU A 59 12.09 38.62 12.54
N GLY A 60 11.82 38.38 11.26
CA GLY A 60 12.25 37.16 10.54
C GLY A 60 11.35 35.93 10.73
N TYR A 61 10.18 36.09 11.36
CA TYR A 61 9.11 35.12 11.43
C TYR A 61 7.92 35.58 10.60
N GLU A 62 7.34 34.70 9.83
CA GLU A 62 6.25 34.98 8.90
C GLU A 62 5.17 33.89 8.95
N ALA A 63 3.96 34.27 8.54
CA ALA A 63 2.85 33.31 8.37
C ALA A 63 2.51 33.21 6.89
N VAL A 64 2.35 31.98 6.40
CA VAL A 64 2.03 31.66 5.00
C VAL A 64 0.77 30.83 4.96
N GLY A 65 -0.23 31.31 4.23
CA GLY A 65 -1.54 30.64 4.08
C GLY A 65 -2.01 30.63 2.64
N ALA A 66 -3.29 30.35 2.45
CA ALA A 66 -3.92 30.19 1.13
C ALA A 66 -3.76 31.39 0.21
N GLU A 67 -3.67 32.62 0.77
CA GLU A 67 -3.48 33.87 0.05
C GLU A 67 -2.12 34.00 -0.63
N HIS A 68 -1.14 33.17 -0.24
CA HIS A 68 0.20 33.16 -0.82
C HIS A 68 0.36 32.17 -1.98
N ILE A 69 -0.68 31.41 -2.30
CA ILE A 69 -0.65 30.39 -3.37
C ILE A 69 -0.85 31.08 -4.72
N PRO A 70 0.14 31.01 -5.65
CA PRO A 70 0.00 31.66 -6.95
C PRO A 70 -1.02 30.98 -7.86
N GLY A 71 -1.17 29.66 -7.74
CA GLY A 71 -2.08 28.83 -8.53
C GLY A 71 -3.33 28.41 -7.76
N PRO A 72 -3.98 27.30 -8.16
CA PRO A 72 -5.10 26.73 -7.42
C PRO A 72 -4.71 26.21 -6.05
N ASN A 73 -5.56 26.44 -5.05
CA ASN A 73 -5.35 25.99 -3.67
C ASN A 73 -5.79 24.54 -3.47
N TYR A 74 -5.24 23.61 -4.26
CA TYR A 74 -5.44 22.18 -4.07
C TYR A 74 -4.29 21.36 -4.67
N VAL A 75 -4.07 20.18 -4.11
CA VAL A 75 -3.31 19.11 -4.74
C VAL A 75 -4.30 18.20 -5.47
N LYS A 76 -4.07 18.01 -6.76
CA LYS A 76 -4.85 17.08 -7.57
C LYS A 76 -4.13 15.74 -7.65
N ILE A 77 -4.73 14.71 -7.07
CA ILE A 77 -4.33 13.31 -7.30
C ILE A 77 -5.28 12.70 -8.34
N ILE A 78 -6.52 12.42 -7.98
CA ILE A 78 -7.60 12.04 -8.89
C ILE A 78 -8.58 13.22 -9.05
N LYS A 79 -9.06 13.78 -7.94
CA LYS A 79 -9.92 14.96 -7.90
C LYS A 79 -9.20 16.19 -7.35
N GLU A 80 -9.81 17.33 -7.57
CA GLU A 80 -9.34 18.65 -7.11
C GLU A 80 -9.99 19.00 -5.77
N ASP A 81 -9.87 18.12 -4.77
CA ASP A 81 -10.63 18.17 -3.52
C ASP A 81 -9.78 18.26 -2.25
N GLN A 82 -8.43 18.28 -2.38
CA GLN A 82 -7.52 18.34 -1.24
C GLN A 82 -6.86 19.71 -1.15
N PRO A 83 -7.37 20.66 -0.29
CA PRO A 83 -6.78 21.99 -0.17
C PRO A 83 -5.33 21.94 0.34
N ILE A 84 -4.45 22.77 -0.22
CA ILE A 84 -3.08 22.96 0.29
C ILE A 84 -3.16 23.62 1.67
N PHE A 85 -3.97 24.69 1.79
CA PHE A 85 -4.33 25.31 3.05
C PHE A 85 -5.85 25.51 3.11
N ALA A 86 -6.48 25.01 4.16
CA ALA A 86 -7.90 25.27 4.40
C ALA A 86 -8.13 26.79 4.64
N ASN A 87 -9.01 27.40 3.86
CA ASN A 87 -9.24 28.85 3.94
C ASN A 87 -10.69 29.26 4.25
N LYS A 88 -11.65 28.36 4.05
CA LYS A 88 -13.07 28.60 4.32
C LYS A 88 -13.67 27.54 5.22
N TRP A 89 -13.37 26.29 4.94
CA TRP A 89 -13.86 25.11 5.65
C TRP A 89 -12.71 24.25 6.07
N VAL A 90 -12.85 23.61 7.21
CA VAL A 90 -12.02 22.47 7.63
C VAL A 90 -12.86 21.22 7.58
N ASN A 91 -12.25 20.11 7.13
CA ASN A 91 -12.95 18.85 6.83
C ASN A 91 -12.50 17.69 7.73
N TYR A 92 -11.39 17.83 8.44
CA TYR A 92 -10.89 16.83 9.40
C TYR A 92 -9.94 17.46 10.41
N ILE A 93 -9.79 16.79 11.56
CA ILE A 93 -8.80 17.18 12.58
C ILE A 93 -7.40 16.96 12.03
N GLY A 94 -6.59 18.01 12.02
CA GLY A 94 -5.24 17.95 11.48
C GLY A 94 -5.10 18.55 10.07
N GLU A 95 -6.19 19.06 9.46
CA GLU A 95 -6.12 19.74 8.16
C GLU A 95 -5.29 21.04 8.27
N PRO A 96 -4.29 21.25 7.39
CA PRO A 96 -3.44 22.43 7.44
C PRO A 96 -4.22 23.72 7.14
N ILE A 97 -4.08 24.75 7.98
CA ILE A 97 -4.71 26.06 7.80
C ILE A 97 -3.69 27.09 7.34
N LEU A 98 -2.50 27.10 7.96
CA LEU A 98 -1.38 27.95 7.56
C LEU A 98 -0.05 27.35 8.09
N MET A 99 1.06 27.89 7.59
CA MET A 99 2.42 27.58 8.03
C MET A 99 3.05 28.80 8.69
N LEU A 100 3.62 28.64 9.88
CA LEU A 100 4.54 29.60 10.45
C LEU A 100 5.97 29.25 10.04
N VAL A 101 6.74 30.25 9.67
CA VAL A 101 8.10 30.11 9.14
C VAL A 101 9.06 30.96 9.99
N GLY A 102 10.20 30.39 10.37
CA GLY A 102 11.20 31.09 11.17
C GLY A 102 12.48 30.30 11.40
N LYS A 103 13.47 30.90 12.01
CA LYS A 103 14.81 30.29 12.21
C LYS A 103 14.90 29.30 13.38
N ASP A 104 13.98 29.38 14.33
CA ASP A 104 14.00 28.62 15.58
C ASP A 104 12.69 27.88 15.77
N LEU A 105 12.75 26.56 15.90
CA LEU A 105 11.60 25.67 16.05
C LEU A 105 10.87 25.87 17.39
N GLU A 106 11.59 26.14 18.49
CA GLU A 106 10.96 26.35 19.80
C GLU A 106 10.08 27.59 19.79
N ILE A 107 10.58 28.68 19.18
CA ILE A 107 9.81 29.92 19.01
C ILE A 107 8.60 29.67 18.10
N LEU A 108 8.77 28.91 17.01
CA LEU A 108 7.65 28.56 16.11
C LEU A 108 6.55 27.79 16.85
N TYR A 109 6.89 26.81 17.68
CA TYR A 109 5.89 26.08 18.48
C TYR A 109 5.24 26.96 19.55
N GLN A 110 5.97 27.91 20.17
CA GLN A 110 5.37 28.90 21.07
C GLN A 110 4.35 29.77 20.33
N LEU A 111 4.71 30.29 19.17
CA LEU A 111 3.82 31.10 18.34
C LEU A 111 2.58 30.31 17.88
N LEU A 112 2.73 29.01 17.54
CA LEU A 112 1.58 28.16 17.21
C LEU A 112 0.59 28.04 18.39
N ASN A 113 1.09 27.93 19.62
CA ASN A 113 0.25 27.85 20.82
C ASN A 113 -0.48 29.16 21.15
N GLU A 114 0.08 30.31 20.73
CA GLU A 114 -0.53 31.64 20.90
C GLU A 114 -1.58 31.96 19.83
N MET A 115 -1.58 31.23 18.72
CA MET A 115 -2.56 31.43 17.63
C MET A 115 -3.99 31.17 18.11
N LYS A 116 -4.91 31.99 17.60
CA LYS A 116 -6.35 31.80 17.82
C LYS A 116 -7.05 31.71 16.46
N VAL A 117 -7.66 30.57 16.19
CA VAL A 117 -8.50 30.34 15.02
C VAL A 117 -9.91 30.07 15.50
N GLU A 118 -10.83 30.93 15.12
CA GLU A 118 -12.26 30.76 15.42
C GLU A 118 -12.92 29.96 14.30
N ILE A 119 -13.48 28.81 14.64
CA ILE A 119 -14.17 27.93 13.71
C ILE A 119 -15.59 27.68 14.21
N GLU A 120 -16.57 27.96 13.38
CA GLU A 120 -17.96 27.55 13.62
C GLU A 120 -18.09 26.06 13.30
N GLU A 121 -18.22 25.28 14.36
CA GLU A 121 -18.33 23.82 14.24
C GLU A 121 -19.67 23.39 13.64
N HIS A 122 -19.64 22.40 12.77
CA HIS A 122 -20.79 21.77 12.13
C HIS A 122 -20.82 20.27 12.44
N GLU A 123 -21.98 19.64 12.21
CA GLU A 123 -22.15 18.20 12.40
C GLU A 123 -21.24 17.44 11.43
N ALA A 124 -20.47 16.49 11.99
CA ALA A 124 -19.47 15.71 11.28
C ALA A 124 -19.82 14.22 11.24
N THR A 125 -19.42 13.54 10.18
CA THR A 125 -19.54 12.08 10.02
C THR A 125 -18.20 11.44 10.40
N TYR A 126 -18.16 10.64 11.47
CA TYR A 126 -16.92 10.14 12.05
C TYR A 126 -16.59 8.69 11.72
N THR A 127 -17.59 7.91 11.31
CA THR A 127 -17.44 6.47 11.11
C THR A 127 -17.98 6.04 9.75
N LEU A 128 -17.45 4.91 9.27
CA LEU A 128 -17.93 4.30 8.03
C LEU A 128 -19.43 3.90 8.15
N ASP A 129 -19.88 3.46 9.33
CA ASP A 129 -21.28 3.12 9.57
C ASP A 129 -22.23 4.32 9.47
N GLU A 130 -21.80 5.47 9.98
CA GLU A 130 -22.55 6.72 9.82
C GLU A 130 -22.62 7.13 8.35
N ALA A 131 -21.51 7.00 7.61
CA ALA A 131 -21.44 7.31 6.19
C ALA A 131 -22.31 6.35 5.34
N ILE A 132 -22.34 5.05 5.66
CA ILE A 132 -23.21 4.06 5.01
C ILE A 132 -24.69 4.43 5.16
N LYS A 133 -25.12 4.87 6.34
CA LYS A 133 -26.48 5.33 6.57
C LYS A 133 -26.85 6.57 5.75
N GLN A 134 -25.86 7.34 5.36
CA GLN A 134 -25.99 8.58 4.60
C GLN A 134 -25.63 8.43 3.11
N ILE A 135 -25.47 7.20 2.60
CA ILE A 135 -24.95 6.92 1.25
C ILE A 135 -25.73 7.60 0.11
N LEU A 136 -27.01 7.87 0.33
CA LEU A 136 -27.87 8.56 -0.64
C LEU A 136 -27.75 10.10 -0.56
N ASN A 137 -27.08 10.64 0.44
CA ASN A 137 -26.92 12.07 0.58
C ASN A 137 -25.88 12.59 -0.43
N PRO A 138 -26.12 13.73 -1.08
CA PRO A 138 -25.15 14.33 -2.00
C PRO A 138 -23.80 14.56 -1.34
N GLY A 139 -22.71 14.13 -2.01
CA GLY A 139 -21.34 14.36 -1.57
C GLY A 139 -20.80 13.36 -0.55
N VAL A 140 -21.59 12.41 -0.06
CA VAL A 140 -21.11 11.33 0.81
C VAL A 140 -20.40 10.25 0.00
N THR A 141 -20.93 9.86 -1.15
CA THR A 141 -20.27 8.92 -2.06
C THR A 141 -19.23 9.65 -2.91
N MET A 142 -17.96 9.33 -2.71
CA MET A 142 -16.83 9.86 -3.50
C MET A 142 -16.63 9.09 -4.80
N ALA A 143 -16.74 7.76 -4.76
CA ALA A 143 -16.65 6.86 -5.91
C ALA A 143 -17.56 5.65 -5.72
N CYS A 144 -18.07 5.11 -6.84
CA CYS A 144 -18.85 3.88 -6.85
C CYS A 144 -18.55 3.11 -8.14
N TYR A 145 -18.32 1.80 -8.00
CA TYR A 145 -18.11 0.88 -9.12
C TYR A 145 -18.96 -0.37 -8.93
N GLU A 146 -19.45 -0.91 -10.06
CA GLU A 146 -20.30 -2.09 -10.08
C GLU A 146 -20.01 -2.93 -11.32
N PHE A 147 -19.88 -4.25 -11.17
CA PHE A 147 -19.65 -5.16 -12.29
C PHE A 147 -20.06 -6.60 -11.94
N GLY A 148 -20.01 -7.48 -12.94
CA GLY A 148 -20.41 -8.87 -12.83
C GLY A 148 -21.74 -9.14 -13.55
N GLU A 149 -22.49 -10.13 -13.07
CA GLU A 149 -23.81 -10.48 -13.58
C GLU A 149 -24.88 -9.52 -13.05
N SER A 150 -26.03 -9.45 -13.72
CA SER A 150 -27.12 -8.61 -13.23
C SER A 150 -27.71 -9.18 -11.92
N LEU A 151 -28.17 -8.30 -11.04
CA LEU A 151 -28.83 -8.73 -9.80
C LEU A 151 -30.10 -9.58 -10.08
N ALA A 152 -30.74 -9.40 -11.25
CA ALA A 152 -31.89 -10.22 -11.65
C ALA A 152 -31.48 -11.68 -11.97
N ASP A 153 -30.32 -11.85 -12.64
CA ASP A 153 -29.79 -13.19 -12.94
C ASP A 153 -29.35 -13.89 -11.65
N ILE A 154 -28.65 -13.18 -10.77
CA ILE A 154 -28.25 -13.69 -9.44
C ILE A 154 -29.52 -14.10 -8.64
N SER A 155 -30.54 -13.26 -8.58
CA SER A 155 -31.79 -13.55 -7.86
C SER A 155 -32.51 -14.81 -8.40
N ALA A 156 -32.44 -15.06 -9.70
CA ALA A 156 -33.01 -16.26 -10.31
C ALA A 156 -32.25 -17.55 -9.90
N ILE A 157 -30.96 -17.44 -9.60
CA ILE A 157 -30.14 -18.52 -9.05
C ILE A 157 -30.45 -18.74 -7.58
N GLU A 158 -30.51 -17.65 -6.80
CA GLU A 158 -30.82 -17.68 -5.37
C GLU A 158 -32.17 -18.35 -5.06
N GLN A 159 -33.17 -18.18 -5.94
CA GLN A 159 -34.48 -18.83 -5.79
C GLN A 159 -34.39 -20.37 -5.86
N LYS A 160 -33.31 -20.93 -6.43
CA LYS A 160 -33.07 -22.36 -6.55
C LYS A 160 -32.06 -22.88 -5.53
N ALA A 161 -31.50 -21.98 -4.72
CA ALA A 161 -30.51 -22.34 -3.72
C ALA A 161 -31.13 -23.10 -2.55
N TYR A 162 -30.40 -24.05 -2.01
CA TYR A 162 -30.75 -24.73 -0.77
C TYR A 162 -30.64 -23.77 0.43
N LYS A 163 -29.57 -22.95 0.45
CA LYS A 163 -29.31 -21.99 1.52
C LYS A 163 -28.65 -20.72 0.98
N ILE A 164 -29.00 -19.58 1.56
CA ILE A 164 -28.32 -18.31 1.33
C ILE A 164 -27.62 -17.94 2.63
N ILE A 165 -26.33 -17.62 2.53
CA ILE A 165 -25.48 -17.16 3.63
C ILE A 165 -25.17 -15.68 3.42
N GLU A 166 -25.47 -14.87 4.42
CA GLU A 166 -25.14 -13.45 4.46
C GLU A 166 -24.21 -13.20 5.65
N GLU A 167 -23.04 -12.62 5.39
CA GLU A 167 -22.06 -12.27 6.43
C GLU A 167 -21.41 -10.94 6.13
N GLU A 168 -21.14 -10.20 7.20
CA GLU A 168 -20.42 -8.93 7.13
C GLU A 168 -19.02 -9.10 7.74
N TYR A 169 -18.01 -8.47 7.11
CA TYR A 169 -16.62 -8.48 7.59
C TYR A 169 -16.09 -7.07 7.66
N GLU A 170 -15.21 -6.82 8.63
CA GLU A 170 -14.62 -5.51 8.84
C GLU A 170 -13.10 -5.58 8.91
N THR A 171 -12.45 -4.57 8.36
CA THR A 171 -11.01 -4.37 8.54
C THR A 171 -10.75 -2.96 9.07
N GLY A 172 -9.87 -2.85 10.06
CA GLY A 172 -9.50 -1.57 10.66
C GLY A 172 -8.47 -0.76 9.88
N TYR A 173 -8.10 0.39 10.44
CA TYR A 173 -6.92 1.15 9.99
C TYR A 173 -5.64 0.32 10.13
N GLN A 174 -4.64 0.66 9.31
CA GLN A 174 -3.25 0.25 9.52
C GLN A 174 -2.33 1.44 9.27
N GLU A 175 -1.32 1.64 10.14
CA GLU A 175 -0.30 2.68 10.05
C GLU A 175 0.94 2.16 9.34
N HIS A 176 1.55 2.98 8.48
CA HIS A 176 2.74 2.60 7.70
C HIS A 176 3.97 2.33 8.58
N VAL A 177 4.13 3.07 9.65
CA VAL A 177 5.26 3.00 10.59
C VAL A 177 6.61 3.00 9.87
N TYR A 178 6.75 3.78 8.77
CA TYR A 178 8.08 3.98 8.20
C TYR A 178 8.98 4.66 9.23
N LEU A 179 10.25 4.24 9.30
CA LEU A 179 11.16 4.69 10.35
C LEU A 179 11.48 6.19 10.24
N GLU A 180 11.65 6.71 9.01
CA GLU A 180 11.81 8.13 8.72
C GLU A 180 10.44 8.80 8.56
N PRO A 181 10.04 9.75 9.43
CA PRO A 181 8.82 10.55 9.24
C PRO A 181 8.83 11.34 7.93
N GLN A 182 7.70 11.92 7.58
CA GLN A 182 7.58 12.80 6.41
C GLN A 182 8.51 14.01 6.54
N GLY A 183 9.15 14.40 5.42
CA GLY A 183 10.03 15.55 5.40
C GLY A 183 10.28 16.08 3.99
N MET A 184 10.28 17.41 3.86
CA MET A 184 10.56 18.14 2.62
C MET A 184 11.39 19.39 2.89
N LEU A 185 12.26 19.72 1.93
CA LEU A 185 13.06 20.93 1.88
C LEU A 185 12.82 21.63 0.55
N ALA A 186 12.38 22.87 0.55
CA ALA A 186 12.45 23.74 -0.62
C ALA A 186 13.71 24.60 -0.52
N ILE A 187 14.60 24.46 -1.50
CA ILE A 187 15.79 25.30 -1.66
C ILE A 187 15.42 26.45 -2.61
N TYR A 188 15.48 27.69 -2.10
CA TYR A 188 15.23 28.90 -2.86
C TYR A 188 16.55 29.57 -3.21
N LYS A 189 16.80 29.76 -4.50
CA LYS A 189 18.00 30.46 -4.99
C LYS A 189 17.70 31.11 -6.34
N ASP A 190 17.98 32.39 -6.47
CA ASP A 190 17.86 33.14 -7.72
C ASP A 190 16.48 33.01 -8.40
N ASP A 191 15.40 33.00 -7.60
CA ASP A 191 13.99 32.74 -7.98
C ASP A 191 13.71 31.31 -8.47
N GLU A 192 14.71 30.42 -8.52
CA GLU A 192 14.49 28.97 -8.75
C GLU A 192 14.10 28.25 -7.45
N ILE A 193 13.22 27.26 -7.58
CA ILE A 193 12.80 26.39 -6.47
C ILE A 193 13.18 24.94 -6.76
N VAL A 194 14.05 24.39 -5.92
CA VAL A 194 14.37 22.97 -5.92
C VAL A 194 13.74 22.32 -4.70
N VAL A 195 12.84 21.36 -4.88
CA VAL A 195 12.27 20.60 -3.78
C VAL A 195 13.00 19.27 -3.62
N GLN A 196 13.52 19.04 -2.42
CA GLN A 196 14.21 17.80 -2.06
C GLN A 196 13.47 17.11 -0.92
N GLY A 197 13.30 15.78 -0.99
CA GLY A 197 12.60 15.07 0.07
C GLY A 197 12.56 13.57 -0.07
N SER A 198 11.90 12.97 0.90
CA SER A 198 11.64 11.53 0.97
C SER A 198 10.30 11.23 0.31
N MET A 199 10.29 10.45 -0.79
CA MET A 199 9.10 10.24 -1.62
C MET A 199 9.17 8.95 -2.46
N GLN A 200 8.01 8.47 -2.91
CA GLN A 200 7.88 7.35 -3.85
C GLN A 200 7.65 7.81 -5.30
N CYS A 201 7.17 9.03 -5.51
CA CYS A 201 6.63 9.52 -6.78
C CYS A 201 7.13 10.92 -7.12
N LEU A 202 8.32 11.02 -7.75
CA LEU A 202 8.94 12.31 -8.10
C LEU A 202 8.02 13.19 -8.96
N TYR A 203 7.43 12.62 -9.99
CA TYR A 203 6.63 13.36 -10.96
C TYR A 203 5.24 13.73 -10.44
N TYR A 204 4.69 13.03 -9.43
CA TYR A 204 3.48 13.50 -8.74
C TYR A 204 3.75 14.84 -8.04
N ILE A 205 4.89 14.93 -7.36
CA ILE A 205 5.33 16.16 -6.70
C ILE A 205 5.58 17.27 -7.73
N LYS A 206 6.32 16.98 -8.82
CA LYS A 206 6.59 17.94 -9.87
C LYS A 206 5.29 18.54 -10.42
N ASN A 207 4.33 17.70 -10.76
CA ASN A 207 3.03 18.11 -11.30
C ASN A 207 2.22 18.95 -10.29
N ALA A 208 2.24 18.57 -9.00
CA ALA A 208 1.59 19.32 -7.93
C ALA A 208 2.21 20.75 -7.78
N LEU A 209 3.54 20.84 -7.85
CA LEU A 209 4.27 22.10 -7.77
C LEU A 209 3.98 23.02 -8.97
N ILE A 210 4.00 22.49 -10.19
CA ILE A 210 3.66 23.26 -11.41
C ILE A 210 2.28 23.90 -11.24
N ASN A 211 1.30 23.11 -10.77
CA ASN A 211 -0.05 23.57 -10.57
C ASN A 211 -0.13 24.63 -9.44
N ALA A 212 0.40 24.33 -8.25
CA ALA A 212 0.31 25.22 -7.09
C ALA A 212 1.07 26.55 -7.27
N LEU A 213 2.21 26.52 -7.96
CA LEU A 213 3.04 27.70 -8.23
C LEU A 213 2.63 28.46 -9.50
N ALA A 214 1.69 27.92 -10.30
CA ALA A 214 1.27 28.44 -11.59
C ALA A 214 2.48 28.73 -12.53
N CYS A 215 3.38 27.76 -12.67
CA CYS A 215 4.64 27.90 -13.38
C CYS A 215 4.82 26.82 -14.47
N GLY A 216 5.90 26.92 -15.27
CA GLY A 216 6.22 25.94 -16.30
C GLY A 216 6.95 24.70 -15.80
N ASP A 217 7.12 23.72 -16.69
CA ASP A 217 7.79 22.44 -16.38
C ASP A 217 9.27 22.63 -15.97
N ASP A 218 9.95 23.60 -16.56
CA ASP A 218 11.38 23.88 -16.31
C ASP A 218 11.62 24.75 -15.05
N ASP A 219 10.57 25.36 -14.50
CA ASP A 219 10.66 26.26 -13.35
C ASP A 219 10.74 25.53 -12.01
N VAL A 220 10.46 24.24 -12.00
CA VAL A 220 10.51 23.40 -10.79
C VAL A 220 11.37 22.16 -10.99
N ARG A 221 12.15 21.85 -9.95
CA ARG A 221 13.03 20.68 -9.90
C ARG A 221 12.78 19.90 -8.64
N VAL A 222 12.62 18.58 -8.77
CA VAL A 222 12.41 17.67 -7.64
C VAL A 222 13.57 16.69 -7.57
N VAL A 223 14.16 16.55 -6.37
CA VAL A 223 15.32 15.69 -6.12
C VAL A 223 14.98 14.69 -5.03
N GLN A 224 15.26 13.42 -5.27
CA GLN A 224 15.05 12.34 -4.31
C GLN A 224 16.10 12.37 -3.21
N SER A 225 15.69 12.41 -1.94
CA SER A 225 16.54 12.04 -0.81
C SER A 225 16.52 10.53 -0.56
N PRO A 226 17.52 9.96 0.13
CA PRO A 226 17.38 8.63 0.70
C PRO A 226 16.08 8.53 1.47
N THR A 227 15.34 7.43 1.26
CA THR A 227 14.00 7.26 1.84
C THR A 227 14.01 6.13 2.87
N GLY A 228 13.70 6.48 4.12
CA GLY A 228 13.71 5.60 5.29
C GLY A 228 12.39 4.85 5.50
N GLY A 229 11.89 4.17 4.45
CA GLY A 229 10.60 3.50 4.41
C GLY A 229 9.54 4.34 3.69
N GLY A 230 8.50 3.67 3.19
CA GLY A 230 7.40 4.32 2.49
C GLY A 230 6.10 3.53 2.63
N PHE A 231 6.09 2.28 2.16
CA PHE A 231 4.96 1.34 2.25
C PHE A 231 3.64 1.86 1.65
N GLY A 232 3.69 2.92 0.82
CA GLY A 232 2.55 3.65 0.28
C GLY A 232 2.35 5.03 0.91
N GLY A 233 2.73 5.24 2.17
CA GLY A 233 2.55 6.51 2.88
C GLY A 233 3.36 7.69 2.35
N LYS A 234 4.34 7.42 1.47
CA LYS A 234 5.11 8.44 0.75
C LYS A 234 4.80 8.46 -0.75
N GLU A 235 3.59 8.02 -1.13
CA GLU A 235 3.10 8.03 -2.51
C GLU A 235 2.46 9.38 -2.85
N GLU A 236 1.31 9.70 -2.30
CA GLU A 236 0.55 10.93 -2.58
C GLU A 236 0.85 12.07 -1.59
N PHE A 237 0.97 11.76 -0.31
CA PHE A 237 1.12 12.73 0.78
C PHE A 237 2.32 13.70 0.61
N PRO A 238 3.50 13.28 0.11
CA PRO A 238 4.62 14.16 -0.14
C PRO A 238 4.33 15.32 -1.08
N SER A 239 3.36 15.19 -2.01
CA SER A 239 2.95 16.28 -2.91
C SER A 239 2.38 17.48 -2.13
N MET A 240 1.61 17.20 -1.06
CA MET A 240 1.07 18.24 -0.19
C MET A 240 2.19 19.00 0.55
N MET A 241 3.12 18.26 1.15
CA MET A 241 4.24 18.84 1.87
C MET A 241 5.17 19.65 0.95
N ALA A 242 5.41 19.15 -0.26
CA ALA A 242 6.19 19.86 -1.27
C ALA A 242 5.55 21.20 -1.64
N CYS A 243 4.23 21.24 -1.80
CA CYS A 243 3.50 22.50 -2.03
C CYS A 243 3.64 23.45 -0.83
N HIS A 244 3.50 22.99 0.41
CA HIS A 244 3.68 23.82 1.59
C HIS A 244 5.05 24.50 1.62
N VAL A 245 6.15 23.72 1.49
CA VAL A 245 7.50 24.28 1.57
C VAL A 245 7.84 25.16 0.37
N ALA A 246 7.35 24.84 -0.83
CA ALA A 246 7.63 25.62 -2.04
C ALA A 246 6.89 26.97 -2.06
N ILE A 247 5.62 26.99 -1.65
CA ILE A 247 4.82 28.22 -1.51
C ILE A 247 5.45 29.12 -0.45
N ALA A 248 5.80 28.54 0.71
CA ALA A 248 6.46 29.29 1.77
C ALA A 248 7.82 29.84 1.31
N ALA A 249 8.64 29.02 0.65
CA ALA A 249 9.94 29.45 0.14
C ALA A 249 9.83 30.62 -0.85
N LYS A 250 8.82 30.59 -1.74
CA LYS A 250 8.54 31.67 -2.69
C LYS A 250 8.06 32.94 -1.99
N ALA A 251 7.20 32.80 -0.96
CA ALA A 251 6.65 33.92 -0.22
C ALA A 251 7.72 34.67 0.58
N VAL A 252 8.56 33.93 1.34
CA VAL A 252 9.56 34.55 2.24
C VAL A 252 10.95 34.66 1.62
N LYS A 253 11.16 34.15 0.40
CA LYS A 253 12.44 34.17 -0.35
C LYS A 253 13.60 33.53 0.43
N LYS A 254 13.32 32.41 1.09
CA LYS A 254 14.30 31.62 1.85
C LYS A 254 14.07 30.12 1.61
N SER A 255 15.12 29.32 1.83
CA SER A 255 14.98 27.88 1.85
C SER A 255 14.20 27.43 3.09
N ILE A 256 13.23 26.51 2.93
CA ILE A 256 12.30 26.08 3.98
C ILE A 256 12.42 24.59 4.20
N MET A 257 12.65 24.18 5.45
CA MET A 257 12.60 22.79 5.91
C MET A 257 11.32 22.54 6.70
N LEU A 258 10.56 21.52 6.30
CA LEU A 258 9.42 20.98 7.04
C LEU A 258 9.64 19.49 7.29
N VAL A 259 9.78 19.08 8.53
CA VAL A 259 9.89 17.67 8.94
C VAL A 259 8.93 17.43 10.09
N PHE A 260 8.09 16.41 9.96
CA PHE A 260 7.17 16.04 11.04
C PHE A 260 7.90 15.29 12.15
N ASP A 261 7.48 15.51 13.38
CA ASP A 261 7.78 14.56 14.44
C ASP A 261 6.91 13.30 14.32
N ARG A 262 7.23 12.26 15.08
CA ARG A 262 6.51 10.99 14.99
C ARG A 262 5.03 11.11 15.37
N SER A 263 4.70 11.94 16.34
CA SER A 263 3.32 12.12 16.79
C SER A 263 2.47 12.83 15.73
N GLU A 264 3.01 13.90 15.13
CA GLU A 264 2.35 14.58 14.02
C GLU A 264 2.17 13.63 12.84
N ASP A 265 3.23 12.93 12.43
CA ASP A 265 3.20 11.97 11.33
C ASP A 265 2.09 10.93 11.50
N MET A 266 1.98 10.32 12.68
CA MET A 266 0.98 9.29 12.96
C MET A 266 -0.46 9.79 12.94
N VAL A 267 -0.72 11.06 13.26
CA VAL A 267 -2.11 11.52 13.39
C VAL A 267 -2.63 12.30 12.18
N VAL A 268 -1.75 12.75 11.27
CA VAL A 268 -2.16 13.61 10.14
C VAL A 268 -1.89 13.02 8.75
N THR A 269 -1.08 11.95 8.65
CA THR A 269 -0.79 11.30 7.36
C THR A 269 -1.85 10.29 6.98
N THR A 270 -1.88 9.91 5.70
CA THR A 270 -2.82 8.90 5.20
C THR A 270 -2.64 7.54 5.87
N LYS A 271 -3.73 6.77 5.97
CA LYS A 271 -3.77 5.43 6.57
C LYS A 271 -4.33 4.42 5.58
N ARG A 272 -4.19 3.10 5.87
CA ARG A 272 -4.97 2.09 5.16
C ARG A 272 -6.45 2.31 5.42
N HIS A 273 -7.26 2.30 4.37
CA HIS A 273 -8.72 2.43 4.44
C HIS A 273 -9.34 1.36 5.33
N PRO A 274 -10.07 1.70 6.38
CA PRO A 274 -11.05 0.80 6.97
C PRO A 274 -12.05 0.34 5.91
N ALA A 275 -12.46 -0.93 5.98
CA ALA A 275 -13.37 -1.50 5.00
C ALA A 275 -14.46 -2.35 5.66
N LYS A 276 -15.64 -2.38 5.03
CA LYS A 276 -16.71 -3.33 5.32
C LYS A 276 -17.09 -4.09 4.07
N PHE A 277 -17.30 -5.38 4.24
CA PHE A 277 -17.70 -6.31 3.18
C PHE A 277 -18.99 -6.99 3.59
N LYS A 278 -19.97 -7.02 2.70
CA LYS A 278 -21.18 -7.81 2.85
C LYS A 278 -21.16 -8.86 1.77
N TYR A 279 -20.94 -10.12 2.16
CA TYR A 279 -21.02 -11.25 1.28
C TYR A 279 -22.41 -11.88 1.38
N ARG A 280 -22.99 -12.20 0.21
CA ARG A 280 -24.22 -12.94 0.08
C ARG A 280 -24.00 -14.10 -0.89
N THR A 281 -24.00 -15.31 -0.38
CA THR A 281 -23.63 -16.52 -1.14
C THR A 281 -24.76 -17.54 -1.13
N ALA A 282 -25.16 -17.98 -2.32
CA ALA A 282 -26.13 -19.05 -2.52
C ALA A 282 -25.41 -20.40 -2.61
N LEU A 283 -25.88 -21.39 -1.87
CA LEU A 283 -25.33 -22.74 -1.79
C LEU A 283 -26.37 -23.78 -2.24
N ASP A 284 -25.91 -24.87 -2.86
CA ASP A 284 -26.70 -26.08 -3.08
C ASP A 284 -26.78 -26.98 -1.82
N GLU A 285 -27.43 -28.17 -1.93
CA GLU A 285 -27.59 -29.13 -0.81
C GLU A 285 -26.26 -29.70 -0.33
N GLU A 286 -25.27 -29.81 -1.21
CA GLU A 286 -23.93 -30.30 -0.92
C GLU A 286 -23.00 -29.21 -0.39
N GLY A 287 -23.48 -27.97 -0.24
CA GLY A 287 -22.70 -26.82 0.21
C GLY A 287 -21.79 -26.23 -0.87
N ASN A 288 -22.07 -26.47 -2.16
CA ASN A 288 -21.34 -25.85 -3.25
C ASN A 288 -21.85 -24.44 -3.51
N ILE A 289 -20.93 -23.55 -3.85
CA ILE A 289 -21.22 -22.16 -4.21
C ILE A 289 -21.91 -22.13 -5.59
N LEU A 290 -23.13 -21.58 -5.64
CA LEU A 290 -23.88 -21.32 -6.86
C LEU A 290 -23.66 -19.88 -7.35
N SER A 291 -23.78 -18.91 -6.45
CA SER A 291 -23.55 -17.49 -6.75
C SER A 291 -22.98 -16.76 -5.53
N MET A 292 -22.34 -15.62 -5.79
CA MET A 292 -21.82 -14.74 -4.74
C MET A 292 -22.00 -13.28 -5.13
N CYS A 293 -22.59 -12.49 -4.23
CA CYS A 293 -22.62 -11.03 -4.30
C CYS A 293 -21.73 -10.43 -3.23
N VAL A 294 -21.10 -9.31 -3.57
CA VAL A 294 -20.24 -8.55 -2.64
C VAL A 294 -20.60 -7.07 -2.70
N ASP A 295 -20.98 -6.50 -1.56
CA ASP A 295 -20.99 -5.06 -1.36
C ASP A 295 -19.77 -4.65 -0.53
N LEU A 296 -18.97 -3.72 -1.05
CA LEU A 296 -17.74 -3.25 -0.43
C LEU A 296 -17.84 -1.74 -0.12
N PHE A 297 -17.52 -1.37 1.10
CA PHE A 297 -17.48 0.02 1.55
C PHE A 297 -16.07 0.35 2.08
N LEU A 298 -15.47 1.42 1.56
CA LEU A 298 -14.21 1.97 2.05
C LEU A 298 -14.43 3.33 2.70
N ASP A 299 -13.83 3.56 3.86
CA ASP A 299 -13.71 4.89 4.44
C ASP A 299 -12.64 5.69 3.69
N GLY A 300 -13.05 6.71 2.94
CA GLY A 300 -12.13 7.58 2.20
C GLY A 300 -11.48 8.66 3.06
N GLY A 301 -12.02 8.92 4.26
CA GLY A 301 -11.68 10.12 5.01
C GLY A 301 -12.27 11.39 4.38
N ALA A 302 -11.66 12.53 4.62
CA ALA A 302 -12.19 13.83 4.20
C ALA A 302 -12.03 14.14 2.70
N ASN A 303 -11.03 13.56 2.03
CA ASN A 303 -10.70 13.81 0.63
C ASN A 303 -10.50 12.48 -0.11
N GLU A 304 -10.72 12.48 -1.43
CA GLU A 304 -10.65 11.24 -2.21
C GLU A 304 -9.23 10.70 -2.35
N GLY A 305 -8.22 11.55 -2.61
CA GLY A 305 -6.85 11.09 -2.85
C GLY A 305 -6.80 9.96 -3.86
N LEU A 306 -6.25 8.80 -3.46
CA LEU A 306 -6.20 7.56 -4.24
C LEU A 306 -7.33 6.57 -3.93
N SER A 307 -8.32 6.93 -3.11
CA SER A 307 -9.34 6.00 -2.58
C SER A 307 -10.15 5.30 -3.67
N SER A 308 -10.50 5.99 -4.77
CA SER A 308 -11.22 5.37 -5.90
C SER A 308 -10.40 4.27 -6.59
N VAL A 309 -9.08 4.43 -6.70
CA VAL A 309 -8.19 3.42 -7.28
C VAL A 309 -7.98 2.25 -6.31
N VAL A 310 -7.92 2.53 -4.99
CA VAL A 310 -7.91 1.48 -3.94
C VAL A 310 -9.18 0.65 -4.02
N LEU A 311 -10.35 1.29 -4.19
CA LEU A 311 -11.64 0.61 -4.36
C LEU A 311 -11.64 -0.30 -5.60
N GLN A 312 -11.13 0.18 -6.73
CA GLN A 312 -11.00 -0.65 -7.95
C GLN A 312 -10.21 -1.94 -7.67
N ARG A 313 -9.03 -1.82 -7.05
CA ARG A 313 -8.22 -2.99 -6.70
C ARG A 313 -8.90 -3.90 -5.67
N ALA A 314 -9.54 -3.34 -4.68
CA ALA A 314 -10.28 -4.12 -3.69
C ALA A 314 -11.38 -4.96 -4.37
N LEU A 315 -12.17 -4.36 -5.24
CA LEU A 315 -13.22 -5.05 -6.01
C LEU A 315 -12.65 -6.14 -6.93
N LEU A 316 -11.54 -5.88 -7.62
CA LEU A 316 -10.87 -6.86 -8.48
C LEU A 316 -10.35 -8.09 -7.72
N ASN A 317 -10.15 -7.97 -6.41
CA ASN A 317 -9.70 -9.05 -5.53
C ASN A 317 -10.83 -9.65 -4.66
N SER A 318 -12.07 -9.18 -4.79
CA SER A 318 -13.18 -9.56 -3.89
C SER A 318 -13.68 -11.00 -4.06
N ALA A 319 -13.34 -11.67 -5.17
CA ALA A 319 -13.53 -13.13 -5.34
C ALA A 319 -12.27 -13.95 -5.01
N GLY A 320 -11.17 -13.29 -4.59
CA GLY A 320 -9.92 -13.96 -4.26
C GLY A 320 -9.30 -14.74 -5.42
N VAL A 321 -8.83 -15.94 -5.14
CA VAL A 321 -8.25 -16.89 -6.11
C VAL A 321 -9.29 -17.92 -6.56
N TYR A 322 -10.57 -17.63 -6.40
CA TYR A 322 -11.65 -18.60 -6.55
C TYR A 322 -12.46 -18.37 -7.83
N LYS A 323 -12.79 -19.48 -8.49
CA LYS A 323 -13.72 -19.53 -9.62
C LYS A 323 -15.14 -19.60 -9.06
N ILE A 324 -15.78 -18.46 -8.93
CA ILE A 324 -17.18 -18.34 -8.50
C ILE A 324 -18.07 -18.45 -9.75
N PRO A 325 -19.05 -19.37 -9.78
CA PRO A 325 -19.86 -19.61 -10.99
C PRO A 325 -20.62 -18.38 -11.48
N HIS A 326 -21.28 -17.68 -10.56
CA HIS A 326 -22.03 -16.45 -10.83
C HIS A 326 -21.64 -15.41 -9.81
N PHE A 327 -21.16 -14.26 -10.28
CA PHE A 327 -20.54 -13.24 -9.41
C PHE A 327 -21.05 -11.84 -9.74
N HIS A 328 -21.35 -11.09 -8.67
CA HIS A 328 -21.68 -9.67 -8.73
C HIS A 328 -20.92 -8.92 -7.63
N ALA A 329 -20.36 -7.76 -7.96
CA ALA A 329 -19.68 -6.93 -6.98
C ALA A 329 -20.05 -5.45 -7.16
N LYS A 330 -20.27 -4.77 -6.04
CA LYS A 330 -20.50 -3.34 -5.97
C LYS A 330 -19.67 -2.74 -4.85
N GLY A 331 -19.07 -1.58 -5.07
CA GLY A 331 -18.24 -0.94 -4.05
C GLY A 331 -18.36 0.56 -4.04
N TYR A 332 -18.08 1.12 -2.85
CA TYR A 332 -18.21 2.54 -2.56
C TYR A 332 -16.99 3.05 -1.80
N VAL A 333 -16.54 4.25 -2.15
CA VAL A 333 -15.72 5.09 -1.27
C VAL A 333 -16.62 6.11 -0.64
N LEU A 334 -16.68 6.15 0.68
CA LEU A 334 -17.54 7.06 1.42
C LEU A 334 -16.72 8.14 2.14
N LYS A 335 -17.22 9.37 2.11
CA LYS A 335 -16.62 10.50 2.80
C LYS A 335 -16.93 10.46 4.28
N THR A 336 -15.90 10.65 5.09
CA THR A 336 -16.01 10.93 6.54
C THR A 336 -15.23 12.20 6.89
N ASN A 337 -15.41 12.72 8.09
CA ASN A 337 -14.64 13.84 8.60
C ASN A 337 -13.45 13.36 9.46
N THR A 338 -12.73 12.39 8.91
CA THR A 338 -11.50 11.83 9.48
C THR A 338 -10.30 12.18 8.60
N VAL A 339 -9.08 11.91 9.08
CA VAL A 339 -7.88 12.05 8.26
C VAL A 339 -8.06 11.27 6.94
N PRO A 340 -7.64 11.82 5.79
CA PRO A 340 -7.76 11.12 4.51
C PRO A 340 -7.05 9.77 4.54
N ASN A 341 -7.69 8.74 3.98
CA ASN A 341 -7.06 7.45 3.76
C ASN A 341 -6.39 7.41 2.40
N GLY A 342 -5.36 6.58 2.24
CA GLY A 342 -4.56 6.58 1.02
C GLY A 342 -3.85 5.24 0.74
N ALA A 343 -2.82 5.31 -0.08
CA ALA A 343 -2.04 4.16 -0.47
C ALA A 343 -1.38 3.47 0.73
N PHE A 344 -1.52 2.16 0.81
CA PHE A 344 -0.78 1.29 1.71
C PHE A 344 -0.48 -0.03 1.01
N ARG A 345 0.69 -0.62 1.24
CA ARG A 345 1.20 -1.89 0.65
C ARG A 345 0.09 -2.91 0.46
N GLY A 346 -0.12 -3.37 -0.77
CA GLY A 346 -1.22 -4.26 -1.18
C GLY A 346 -2.46 -3.54 -1.72
N PHE A 347 -2.66 -2.24 -1.40
CA PHE A 347 -3.56 -1.29 -2.07
C PHE A 347 -4.99 -1.82 -2.30
N GLY A 348 -5.71 -2.16 -1.22
CA GLY A 348 -7.07 -2.71 -1.26
C GLY A 348 -7.12 -4.24 -1.25
N ALA A 349 -6.12 -4.94 -1.80
CA ALA A 349 -6.09 -6.40 -1.80
C ALA A 349 -6.05 -7.01 -0.38
N PRO A 350 -5.28 -6.49 0.61
CA PRO A 350 -5.28 -7.06 1.95
C PRO A 350 -6.66 -7.06 2.62
N GLN A 351 -7.44 -5.98 2.42
CA GLN A 351 -8.80 -5.89 2.93
C GLN A 351 -9.70 -6.94 2.27
N SER A 352 -9.66 -7.04 0.93
CA SER A 352 -10.47 -8.00 0.18
C SER A 352 -10.11 -9.44 0.49
N PHE A 353 -8.82 -9.77 0.60
CA PHE A 353 -8.40 -11.12 0.97
C PHE A 353 -8.74 -11.45 2.43
N ALA A 354 -8.73 -10.50 3.36
CA ALA A 354 -9.27 -10.72 4.70
C ALA A 354 -10.75 -11.10 4.64
N GLY A 355 -11.57 -10.37 3.88
CA GLY A 355 -12.99 -10.66 3.72
C GLY A 355 -13.27 -12.01 3.04
N ILE A 356 -12.74 -12.24 1.82
CA ILE A 356 -13.05 -13.44 1.05
C ILE A 356 -12.48 -14.72 1.68
N GLU A 357 -11.26 -14.69 2.20
CA GLU A 357 -10.64 -15.87 2.82
C GLU A 357 -11.38 -16.30 4.09
N SER A 358 -11.84 -15.31 4.90
CA SER A 358 -12.70 -15.58 6.06
C SER A 358 -14.05 -16.14 5.63
N HIS A 359 -14.70 -15.53 4.64
CA HIS A 359 -16.00 -15.99 4.15
C HIS A 359 -15.95 -17.42 3.62
N ILE A 360 -14.97 -17.74 2.76
CA ILE A 360 -14.79 -19.13 2.27
C ILE A 360 -14.45 -20.09 3.41
N GLY A 361 -13.70 -19.65 4.42
CA GLY A 361 -13.43 -20.41 5.64
C GLY A 361 -14.71 -20.73 6.42
N HIS A 362 -15.61 -19.76 6.58
CA HIS A 362 -16.90 -19.97 7.24
C HIS A 362 -17.83 -20.89 6.43
N LEU A 363 -17.89 -20.73 5.11
CA LEU A 363 -18.65 -21.63 4.23
C LEU A 363 -18.15 -23.08 4.33
N SER A 364 -16.84 -23.29 4.49
CA SER A 364 -16.24 -24.63 4.65
C SER A 364 -16.69 -25.30 5.96
N LYS A 365 -16.82 -24.53 7.04
CA LYS A 365 -17.36 -25.01 8.34
C LYS A 365 -18.81 -25.46 8.18
N LEU A 366 -19.64 -24.69 7.46
CA LEU A 366 -21.04 -25.01 7.18
C LEU A 366 -21.18 -26.30 6.32
N ALA A 367 -20.24 -26.52 5.39
CA ALA A 367 -20.17 -27.73 4.58
C ALA A 367 -19.53 -28.91 5.30
N ASN A 368 -18.99 -28.73 6.51
CA ASN A 368 -18.22 -29.71 7.27
C ASN A 368 -17.03 -30.29 6.49
N ILE A 369 -16.31 -29.42 5.78
CA ILE A 369 -15.12 -29.74 4.97
C ILE A 369 -13.93 -28.95 5.54
N ASP A 370 -12.72 -29.55 5.53
CA ASP A 370 -11.50 -28.80 5.90
C ASP A 370 -11.38 -27.53 5.06
N PRO A 371 -11.06 -26.36 5.66
CA PRO A 371 -11.02 -25.09 4.94
C PRO A 371 -10.10 -25.11 3.72
N LEU A 372 -8.94 -25.75 3.79
CA LEU A 372 -8.03 -25.82 2.65
C LEU A 372 -8.57 -26.72 1.53
N ASP A 373 -9.17 -27.86 1.88
CA ASP A 373 -9.79 -28.76 0.89
C ASP A 373 -11.00 -28.08 0.21
N TYR A 374 -11.78 -27.28 0.96
CA TYR A 374 -12.87 -26.49 0.40
C TYR A 374 -12.37 -25.39 -0.55
N LYS A 375 -11.33 -24.64 -0.15
CA LYS A 375 -10.67 -23.63 -0.97
C LYS A 375 -10.13 -24.21 -2.28
N ARG A 376 -9.46 -25.38 -2.23
CA ARG A 376 -8.89 -26.06 -3.42
C ARG A 376 -9.95 -26.41 -4.46
N LYS A 377 -11.17 -26.71 -4.06
CA LYS A 377 -12.28 -27.03 -4.96
C LYS A 377 -12.59 -25.91 -5.95
N TYR A 378 -12.38 -24.68 -5.55
CA TYR A 378 -12.72 -23.47 -6.33
C TYR A 378 -11.49 -22.77 -6.95
N LEU A 379 -10.29 -23.30 -6.83
CA LEU A 379 -9.09 -22.65 -7.35
C LEU A 379 -9.20 -22.39 -8.86
N VAL A 380 -8.88 -21.14 -9.25
CA VAL A 380 -8.71 -20.80 -10.66
C VAL A 380 -7.52 -21.54 -11.27
N LYS A 381 -7.61 -21.84 -12.56
CA LYS A 381 -6.58 -22.52 -13.34
C LYS A 381 -6.16 -21.64 -14.53
N GLN A 382 -5.00 -21.93 -15.09
CA GLN A 382 -4.59 -21.32 -16.35
C GLN A 382 -5.67 -21.48 -17.41
N GLY A 383 -6.03 -20.39 -18.07
CA GLY A 383 -7.08 -20.33 -19.09
C GLY A 383 -8.48 -20.03 -18.54
N ASP A 384 -8.69 -20.09 -17.21
CA ASP A 384 -9.96 -19.67 -16.63
C ASP A 384 -10.19 -18.16 -16.83
N PRO A 385 -11.45 -17.73 -16.99
CA PRO A 385 -11.78 -16.32 -17.02
C PRO A 385 -11.58 -15.68 -15.64
N THR A 386 -11.16 -14.42 -15.62
CA THR A 386 -11.23 -13.59 -14.42
C THR A 386 -12.68 -13.13 -14.17
N ILE A 387 -12.98 -12.64 -12.97
CA ILE A 387 -14.30 -12.04 -12.65
C ILE A 387 -14.64 -10.84 -13.55
N THR A 388 -13.64 -10.25 -14.21
CA THR A 388 -13.77 -9.14 -15.17
C THR A 388 -13.83 -9.61 -16.62
N LYS A 389 -14.03 -10.90 -16.89
CA LYS A 389 -14.07 -11.49 -18.24
C LYS A 389 -12.75 -11.34 -19.01
N GLY A 390 -11.65 -11.11 -18.33
CA GLY A 390 -10.28 -11.29 -18.80
C GLY A 390 -9.86 -12.78 -18.67
N ASN A 391 -8.55 -13.06 -18.76
CA ASN A 391 -8.03 -14.44 -18.71
C ASN A 391 -6.80 -14.57 -17.81
N PHE A 392 -6.72 -15.66 -17.03
CA PHE A 392 -5.48 -16.12 -16.42
C PHE A 392 -4.61 -16.83 -17.46
N ARG A 393 -3.75 -16.09 -18.15
CA ARG A 393 -3.00 -16.59 -19.32
C ARG A 393 -1.74 -17.37 -18.98
N ASP A 394 -1.07 -16.96 -17.92
CA ASP A 394 0.20 -17.54 -17.51
C ASP A 394 -0.03 -18.77 -16.62
N PRO A 395 0.91 -19.73 -16.54
CA PRO A 395 0.79 -20.88 -15.66
C PRO A 395 0.56 -20.47 -14.21
N ILE A 396 -0.27 -21.22 -13.48
CA ILE A 396 -0.60 -21.01 -12.06
C ILE A 396 -0.09 -22.21 -11.27
N LEU A 397 0.85 -22.00 -10.35
CA LEU A 397 1.49 -23.06 -9.55
C LEU A 397 0.87 -23.20 -8.14
N MET A 398 -0.41 -22.80 -7.96
CA MET A 398 -1.05 -22.81 -6.63
C MET A 398 -1.11 -24.21 -6.03
N GLU A 399 -1.47 -25.22 -6.82
CA GLU A 399 -1.57 -26.61 -6.34
C GLU A 399 -0.20 -27.13 -5.89
N GLU A 400 0.86 -26.88 -6.66
CA GLU A 400 2.22 -27.28 -6.33
C GLU A 400 2.71 -26.57 -5.05
N MET A 401 2.38 -25.28 -4.88
CA MET A 401 2.70 -24.52 -3.68
C MET A 401 1.95 -25.06 -2.46
N ILE A 402 0.67 -25.42 -2.60
CA ILE A 402 -0.14 -26.02 -1.54
C ILE A 402 0.44 -27.38 -1.13
N GLU A 403 0.69 -28.28 -2.09
CA GLU A 403 1.23 -29.62 -1.78
C GLU A 403 2.59 -29.53 -1.10
N ASP A 404 3.46 -28.63 -1.51
CA ASP A 404 4.76 -28.40 -0.85
C ASP A 404 4.57 -27.96 0.60
N LEU A 405 3.64 -27.03 0.88
CA LEU A 405 3.36 -26.57 2.25
C LEU A 405 2.67 -27.62 3.11
N LEU A 406 1.74 -28.42 2.57
CA LEU A 406 1.11 -29.52 3.29
C LEU A 406 2.15 -30.52 3.80
N ASN A 407 3.16 -30.82 2.98
CA ASN A 407 4.25 -31.72 3.34
C ASN A 407 5.23 -31.07 4.34
N THR A 408 5.65 -29.83 4.08
CA THR A 408 6.63 -29.11 4.90
C THR A 408 6.10 -28.78 6.29
N SER A 409 4.82 -28.37 6.40
CA SER A 409 4.17 -28.05 7.66
C SER A 409 3.65 -29.27 8.43
N TYR A 410 3.60 -30.44 7.80
CA TYR A 410 2.90 -31.62 8.33
C TYR A 410 1.42 -31.32 8.68
N TYR A 411 0.73 -30.53 7.85
CA TYR A 411 -0.57 -29.92 8.12
C TYR A 411 -1.59 -30.90 8.72
N LYS A 412 -1.91 -31.99 8.03
CA LYS A 412 -2.93 -32.97 8.48
C LYS A 412 -2.57 -33.62 9.82
N LYS A 413 -1.29 -33.95 10.02
CA LYS A 413 -0.80 -34.52 11.28
C LYS A 413 -0.92 -33.55 12.42
N LYS A 414 -0.44 -32.32 12.24
CA LYS A 414 -0.50 -31.28 13.27
C LYS A 414 -1.93 -30.88 13.62
N LYS A 415 -2.83 -30.78 12.66
CA LYS A 415 -4.26 -30.53 12.96
C LYS A 415 -4.82 -31.58 13.92
N THR A 416 -4.54 -32.85 13.72
CA THR A 416 -4.97 -33.93 14.62
C THR A 416 -4.30 -33.81 16.00
N GLU A 417 -3.01 -33.48 16.03
CA GLU A 417 -2.27 -33.26 17.29
C GLU A 417 -2.84 -32.06 18.07
N PHE A 418 -3.16 -30.98 17.38
CA PHE A 418 -3.74 -29.78 17.99
C PHE A 418 -5.16 -30.01 18.49
N GLN A 419 -6.00 -30.75 17.77
CA GLN A 419 -7.32 -31.16 18.27
C GLN A 419 -7.21 -31.96 19.57
N THR A 420 -6.28 -32.93 19.63
CA THR A 420 -6.03 -33.71 20.84
C THR A 420 -5.51 -32.83 21.99
N PHE A 421 -4.58 -31.93 21.70
CA PHE A 421 -4.07 -30.97 22.68
C PHE A 421 -5.20 -30.08 23.22
N ASN A 422 -6.05 -29.55 22.35
CA ASN A 422 -7.14 -28.64 22.72
C ASN A 422 -8.21 -29.30 23.58
N GLN A 423 -8.46 -30.60 23.40
CA GLN A 423 -9.37 -31.37 24.26
C GLN A 423 -8.82 -31.56 25.68
N GLN A 424 -7.50 -31.63 25.82
CA GLN A 424 -6.82 -31.85 27.13
C GLN A 424 -6.47 -30.56 27.85
N ASN A 425 -6.51 -29.41 27.18
CA ASN A 425 -6.14 -28.11 27.73
C ASN A 425 -7.32 -27.13 27.66
N LEU A 426 -7.71 -26.60 28.82
CA LEU A 426 -8.79 -25.61 28.90
C LEU A 426 -8.30 -24.21 28.55
N ARG A 427 -7.08 -23.86 28.97
CA ARG A 427 -6.55 -22.51 28.86
C ARG A 427 -5.83 -22.23 27.55
N PHE A 428 -4.92 -23.10 27.11
CA PHE A 428 -4.15 -22.89 25.90
C PHE A 428 -4.77 -23.70 24.77
N LYS A 429 -5.02 -23.05 23.64
CA LYS A 429 -5.58 -23.66 22.43
C LYS A 429 -4.66 -23.44 21.26
N LYS A 430 -4.43 -24.45 20.42
CA LYS A 430 -3.59 -24.40 19.23
C LYS A 430 -4.42 -24.50 17.97
N GLY A 431 -4.02 -23.77 16.93
CA GLY A 431 -4.71 -23.80 15.65
C GLY A 431 -3.80 -23.56 14.48
N MET A 432 -4.28 -23.97 13.29
CA MET A 432 -3.63 -23.77 12.00
C MET A 432 -4.60 -23.08 11.05
N GLY A 433 -4.14 -21.97 10.44
CA GLY A 433 -4.89 -21.25 9.42
C GLY A 433 -4.16 -21.20 8.10
N THR A 434 -4.93 -21.10 7.02
CA THR A 434 -4.42 -21.08 5.66
C THR A 434 -4.96 -19.90 4.89
N SER A 435 -4.13 -19.28 4.03
CA SER A 435 -4.60 -18.29 3.06
C SER A 435 -4.03 -18.55 1.67
N LEU A 436 -4.86 -18.31 0.67
CA LEU A 436 -4.54 -18.42 -0.75
C LEU A 436 -4.80 -17.07 -1.39
N PHE A 437 -3.79 -16.51 -2.07
CA PHE A 437 -3.91 -15.13 -2.54
C PHE A 437 -3.09 -14.86 -3.81
N LEU A 438 -3.44 -13.78 -4.47
CA LEU A 438 -2.74 -13.25 -5.64
C LEU A 438 -2.53 -11.73 -5.52
N HIS A 439 -1.68 -11.21 -6.39
CA HIS A 439 -1.52 -9.78 -6.59
C HIS A 439 -1.33 -9.45 -8.07
N GLY A 440 -2.14 -8.54 -8.59
CA GLY A 440 -1.97 -8.01 -9.94
C GLY A 440 -0.79 -7.05 -10.02
N CYS A 441 0.19 -7.33 -10.87
CA CYS A 441 1.40 -6.53 -11.03
C CYS A 441 1.21 -5.41 -12.06
N GLY A 442 1.56 -4.17 -11.69
CA GLY A 442 1.40 -2.99 -12.54
C GLY A 442 0.09 -2.23 -12.30
N PHE A 443 -0.15 -1.19 -13.11
CA PHE A 443 -1.39 -0.43 -13.07
C PHE A 443 -2.55 -1.22 -13.69
N THR A 444 -3.75 -0.95 -13.21
CA THR A 444 -4.97 -1.62 -13.67
C THR A 444 -5.25 -1.31 -15.14
N GLY A 445 -5.62 -2.33 -15.88
CA GLY A 445 -6.03 -2.23 -17.29
C GLY A 445 -4.94 -1.64 -18.19
N SER A 446 -5.27 -0.57 -18.88
CA SER A 446 -4.35 0.13 -19.77
C SER A 446 -3.54 1.26 -19.11
N GLY A 447 -3.58 1.38 -17.77
CA GLY A 447 -2.96 2.48 -17.02
C GLY A 447 -1.48 2.71 -17.34
N GLU A 448 -0.70 1.64 -17.50
CA GLU A 448 0.72 1.76 -17.90
C GLU A 448 0.90 2.38 -19.28
N ARG A 449 0.02 2.07 -20.25
CA ARG A 449 0.06 2.57 -21.61
C ARG A 449 -0.49 3.98 -21.72
N ASP A 450 -1.62 4.25 -21.08
CA ASP A 450 -2.41 5.46 -21.34
C ASP A 450 -2.04 6.61 -20.41
N HIS A 451 -1.68 6.30 -19.15
CA HIS A 451 -1.39 7.31 -18.14
C HIS A 451 0.10 7.41 -17.79
N ILE A 452 0.78 6.29 -17.55
CA ILE A 452 2.16 6.32 -17.04
C ILE A 452 3.18 6.54 -18.17
N LYS A 453 3.12 5.77 -19.27
CA LYS A 453 4.01 5.87 -20.43
C LYS A 453 5.49 5.86 -20.07
N ALA A 454 5.87 4.92 -19.21
CA ALA A 454 7.20 4.86 -18.60
C ALA A 454 8.33 4.95 -19.64
N LYS A 455 9.35 5.73 -19.33
CA LYS A 455 10.56 5.92 -20.14
C LYS A 455 11.80 5.71 -19.28
N VAL A 456 12.81 5.06 -19.82
CA VAL A 456 14.11 4.89 -19.17
C VAL A 456 15.24 5.39 -20.07
N LYS A 457 16.35 5.82 -19.47
CA LYS A 457 17.55 6.24 -20.20
C LYS A 457 18.79 5.58 -19.56
N LEU A 458 19.67 5.01 -20.37
CA LEU A 458 21.01 4.58 -20.00
C LEU A 458 22.01 5.54 -20.59
N VAL A 459 22.96 5.99 -19.77
CA VAL A 459 24.07 6.85 -20.18
C VAL A 459 25.39 6.12 -19.88
N LYS A 460 26.16 5.83 -20.91
CA LYS A 460 27.49 5.26 -20.82
C LYS A 460 28.54 6.37 -20.88
N SER A 461 29.39 6.45 -19.88
CA SER A 461 30.52 7.40 -19.82
C SER A 461 31.69 6.95 -20.71
N LYS A 462 32.66 7.84 -20.90
CA LYS A 462 33.94 7.53 -21.56
C LYS A 462 34.76 6.48 -20.83
N ASP A 463 34.56 6.33 -19.51
CA ASP A 463 35.24 5.31 -18.67
C ASP A 463 34.48 3.97 -18.67
N ASP A 464 33.56 3.78 -19.61
CA ASP A 464 32.75 2.57 -19.78
C ASP A 464 31.88 2.21 -18.54
N GLN A 465 31.54 3.21 -17.70
CA GLN A 465 30.53 3.09 -16.65
C GLN A 465 29.15 3.40 -17.22
N VAL A 466 28.10 2.73 -16.73
CA VAL A 466 26.73 2.93 -17.20
C VAL A 466 25.86 3.45 -16.06
N SER A 467 25.26 4.61 -16.24
CA SER A 467 24.31 5.22 -15.31
C SER A 467 22.88 4.97 -15.72
N LEU A 468 22.06 4.50 -14.76
CA LEU A 468 20.61 4.38 -14.91
C LEU A 468 19.98 5.77 -14.63
N LYS A 469 19.34 6.34 -15.64
CA LYS A 469 18.59 7.59 -15.53
C LYS A 469 17.09 7.24 -15.53
N ILE A 470 16.51 7.09 -14.33
CA ILE A 470 15.11 6.72 -14.09
C ILE A 470 14.59 7.43 -12.84
N SER A 471 13.26 7.65 -12.77
CA SER A 471 12.62 8.39 -11.68
C SER A 471 12.18 7.53 -10.49
N ASN A 472 12.48 6.22 -10.50
CA ASN A 472 12.08 5.33 -9.41
C ASN A 472 12.95 5.50 -8.18
N SER A 473 12.33 5.34 -6.99
CA SER A 473 12.99 5.51 -5.69
C SER A 473 13.22 4.19 -4.97
N ASP A 474 14.33 4.10 -4.20
CA ASP A 474 14.56 3.04 -3.24
C ASP A 474 14.13 3.51 -1.85
N MET A 475 13.13 2.86 -1.27
CA MET A 475 12.63 3.11 0.08
C MET A 475 13.01 1.98 1.07
N GLY A 476 13.99 1.16 0.69
CA GLY A 476 14.49 0.00 1.46
C GLY A 476 14.33 -1.34 0.75
N GLN A 477 13.48 -1.44 -0.29
CA GLN A 477 13.20 -2.68 -1.02
C GLN A 477 14.36 -3.19 -1.88
N GLY A 478 15.43 -2.41 -2.07
CA GLY A 478 16.63 -2.83 -2.80
C GLY A 478 16.56 -2.67 -4.31
N ILE A 479 15.70 -1.78 -4.81
CA ILE A 479 15.50 -1.59 -6.24
C ILE A 479 16.77 -1.08 -6.96
N TYR A 480 17.59 -0.24 -6.31
CA TYR A 480 18.87 0.21 -6.85
C TYR A 480 19.80 -0.96 -7.19
N THR A 481 19.84 -1.95 -6.29
CA THR A 481 20.62 -3.17 -6.49
C THR A 481 20.02 -4.03 -7.60
N THR A 482 18.72 -4.26 -7.56
CA THR A 482 17.99 -5.11 -8.50
C THR A 482 18.12 -4.60 -9.94
N LEU A 483 17.89 -3.31 -10.19
CA LEU A 483 17.96 -2.74 -11.53
C LEU A 483 19.41 -2.66 -12.06
N CYS A 484 20.37 -2.32 -11.19
CA CYS A 484 21.79 -2.38 -11.58
C CYS A 484 22.23 -3.80 -11.95
N LYS A 485 21.73 -4.84 -11.29
CA LYS A 485 22.02 -6.24 -11.64
C LYS A 485 21.50 -6.61 -13.02
N ILE A 486 20.27 -6.20 -13.36
CA ILE A 486 19.66 -6.45 -14.68
C ILE A 486 20.56 -5.86 -15.78
N VAL A 487 20.95 -4.60 -15.64
CA VAL A 487 21.77 -3.91 -16.64
C VAL A 487 23.20 -4.48 -16.68
N ALA A 488 23.83 -4.72 -15.54
CA ALA A 488 25.18 -5.30 -15.46
C ALA A 488 25.25 -6.68 -16.11
N LYS A 489 24.24 -7.52 -15.86
CA LYS A 489 24.13 -8.86 -16.45
C LYS A 489 23.97 -8.80 -17.96
N GLU A 490 23.12 -7.92 -18.46
CA GLU A 490 22.85 -7.79 -19.89
C GLU A 490 24.06 -7.26 -20.67
N LEU A 491 24.81 -6.32 -20.07
CA LEU A 491 25.99 -5.72 -20.67
C LEU A 491 27.29 -6.53 -20.47
N ASP A 492 27.25 -7.61 -19.69
CA ASP A 492 28.43 -8.36 -19.23
C ASP A 492 29.47 -7.48 -18.48
N LEU A 493 28.98 -6.44 -17.79
CA LEU A 493 29.81 -5.53 -17.00
C LEU A 493 29.95 -5.99 -15.55
N PRO A 494 31.07 -5.61 -14.89
CA PRO A 494 31.13 -5.68 -13.43
C PRO A 494 30.00 -4.90 -12.79
N PHE A 495 29.37 -5.47 -11.75
CA PHE A 495 28.24 -4.84 -11.06
C PHE A 495 28.55 -3.43 -10.54
N GLU A 496 29.82 -3.20 -10.17
CA GLU A 496 30.33 -1.92 -9.68
C GLU A 496 30.27 -0.81 -10.75
N ASN A 497 30.40 -1.16 -12.02
CA ASN A 497 30.44 -0.23 -13.15
C ASN A 497 29.04 0.26 -13.59
N VAL A 498 27.99 -0.28 -12.99
CA VAL A 498 26.62 0.19 -13.23
C VAL A 498 26.17 1.06 -12.08
N LEU A 499 25.83 2.31 -12.35
CA LEU A 499 25.54 3.35 -11.35
C LEU A 499 24.06 3.68 -11.32
N TYR A 500 23.57 4.02 -10.15
CA TYR A 500 22.22 4.52 -9.93
C TYR A 500 22.30 5.83 -9.13
N PRO A 501 22.43 7.00 -9.80
CA PRO A 501 22.42 8.29 -9.12
C PRO A 501 21.04 8.58 -8.52
N ALA A 502 20.99 9.42 -7.49
CA ALA A 502 19.72 9.87 -6.92
C ALA A 502 18.85 10.49 -8.02
N PRO A 503 17.57 10.08 -8.14
CA PRO A 503 16.66 10.63 -9.13
C PRO A 503 16.47 12.15 -8.97
N ASP A 504 16.51 12.85 -10.09
CA ASP A 504 16.38 14.28 -10.23
C ASP A 504 15.59 14.59 -11.51
N THR A 505 14.48 15.29 -11.41
CA THR A 505 13.58 15.52 -12.55
C THR A 505 14.22 16.32 -13.70
N LYS A 506 15.35 16.98 -13.47
CA LYS A 506 16.15 17.64 -14.51
C LYS A 506 17.00 16.64 -15.31
N GLU A 507 17.32 15.49 -14.72
CA GLU A 507 18.27 14.51 -15.26
C GLU A 507 17.62 13.22 -15.74
N VAL A 508 16.45 12.88 -15.20
CA VAL A 508 15.80 11.59 -15.44
C VAL A 508 14.46 11.76 -16.16
N PRO A 509 14.11 10.89 -17.12
CA PRO A 509 12.76 10.85 -17.67
C PRO A 509 11.77 10.31 -16.66
N ASP A 510 10.47 10.53 -16.90
CA ASP A 510 9.40 9.89 -16.12
C ASP A 510 9.36 8.39 -16.40
N SER A 511 9.77 7.60 -15.43
CA SER A 511 9.71 6.12 -15.48
C SER A 511 8.45 5.58 -14.78
N GLY A 512 7.58 6.48 -14.35
CA GLY A 512 6.43 6.20 -13.51
C GLY A 512 6.79 6.04 -12.03
N PRO A 513 5.78 6.00 -11.17
CA PRO A 513 5.94 5.95 -9.72
C PRO A 513 6.47 4.59 -9.24
N THR A 514 7.03 4.56 -8.02
CA THR A 514 7.49 3.33 -7.34
C THR A 514 6.37 2.77 -6.48
N VAL A 515 5.38 2.16 -7.12
CA VAL A 515 4.13 1.64 -6.54
C VAL A 515 3.69 0.38 -7.30
N ALA A 516 2.57 -0.23 -6.93
CA ALA A 516 1.87 -1.25 -7.70
C ALA A 516 2.72 -2.47 -8.10
N SER A 517 3.78 -2.76 -7.37
CA SER A 517 4.72 -3.86 -7.64
C SER A 517 5.24 -3.89 -9.09
N ARG A 518 5.36 -2.70 -9.74
CA ARG A 518 5.64 -2.56 -11.18
C ARG A 518 7.11 -2.40 -11.52
N THR A 519 7.92 -1.80 -10.64
CA THR A 519 9.24 -1.29 -11.01
C THR A 519 10.17 -2.40 -11.52
N THR A 520 10.29 -3.54 -10.83
CA THR A 520 11.14 -4.65 -11.29
C THR A 520 10.64 -5.21 -12.62
N MET A 521 9.33 -5.48 -12.73
CA MET A 521 8.73 -6.12 -13.90
C MET A 521 8.77 -5.19 -15.13
N ILE A 522 8.30 -3.97 -15.01
CA ILE A 522 8.11 -3.04 -16.13
C ILE A 522 9.38 -2.24 -16.40
N VAL A 523 9.86 -1.47 -15.42
CA VAL A 523 11.05 -0.62 -15.61
C VAL A 523 12.30 -1.48 -15.78
N GLY A 524 12.41 -2.60 -15.06
CA GLY A 524 13.48 -3.57 -15.26
C GLY A 524 13.49 -4.16 -16.68
N LYS A 525 12.32 -4.42 -17.29
CA LYS A 525 12.25 -4.89 -18.68
C LYS A 525 12.67 -3.83 -19.68
N LEU A 526 12.28 -2.56 -19.45
CA LEU A 526 12.75 -1.45 -20.29
C LEU A 526 14.28 -1.30 -20.21
N LEU A 527 14.86 -1.40 -19.00
CA LEU A 527 16.31 -1.35 -18.81
C LEU A 527 17.03 -2.54 -19.45
N GLU A 528 16.47 -3.75 -19.38
CA GLU A 528 17.00 -4.93 -20.11
C GLU A 528 17.05 -4.66 -21.63
N ARG A 529 15.97 -4.09 -22.19
CA ARG A 529 15.91 -3.77 -23.63
C ARG A 529 16.87 -2.63 -24.01
N ALA A 530 16.93 -1.57 -23.20
CA ALA A 530 17.89 -0.48 -23.37
C ALA A 530 19.34 -0.98 -23.31
N ALA A 531 19.64 -1.89 -22.38
CA ALA A 531 20.97 -2.49 -22.26
C ALA A 531 21.32 -3.35 -23.47
N LYS A 532 20.39 -4.13 -24.05
CA LYS A 532 20.57 -4.88 -25.29
C LYS A 532 20.91 -3.94 -26.45
N LYS A 533 20.18 -2.82 -26.60
CA LYS A 533 20.45 -1.80 -27.62
C LYS A 533 21.83 -1.17 -27.43
N LEU A 534 22.17 -0.79 -26.19
CA LEU A 534 23.48 -0.21 -25.87
C LEU A 534 24.62 -1.20 -26.17
N LYS A 535 24.46 -2.49 -25.81
CA LYS A 535 25.42 -3.54 -26.11
C LYS A 535 25.69 -3.71 -27.59
N ALA A 536 24.64 -3.67 -28.42
CA ALA A 536 24.74 -3.83 -29.87
C ALA A 536 25.50 -2.68 -30.55
N GLN A 537 25.50 -1.48 -29.95
CA GLN A 537 26.19 -0.29 -30.47
C GLN A 537 27.40 0.15 -29.63
N TRP A 538 27.87 -0.71 -28.70
CA TRP A 538 28.92 -0.38 -27.74
C TRP A 538 30.21 0.08 -28.41
N GLN A 539 30.72 1.25 -28.02
CA GLN A 539 32.00 1.79 -28.40
C GLN A 539 32.78 2.17 -27.14
N SER A 540 33.88 1.47 -26.86
CA SER A 540 34.72 1.77 -25.70
C SER A 540 35.33 3.16 -25.78
N GLY A 541 35.40 3.88 -24.67
CA GLY A 541 35.97 5.23 -24.61
C GLY A 541 35.05 6.34 -25.19
N VAL A 542 33.87 6.01 -25.67
CA VAL A 542 32.91 6.94 -26.27
C VAL A 542 31.68 7.06 -25.36
N GLU A 543 31.22 8.29 -25.14
CA GLU A 543 29.96 8.54 -24.46
C GLU A 543 28.77 8.14 -25.34
N GLN A 544 27.82 7.39 -24.80
CA GLN A 544 26.66 6.88 -25.52
C GLN A 544 25.40 6.98 -24.66
N GLU A 545 24.27 7.21 -25.31
CA GLU A 545 22.96 7.26 -24.64
C GLU A 545 21.97 6.35 -25.35
N VAL A 546 21.12 5.67 -24.60
CA VAL A 546 19.99 4.88 -25.12
C VAL A 546 18.75 5.21 -24.29
N VAL A 547 17.68 5.52 -25.00
CA VAL A 547 16.35 5.74 -24.43
C VAL A 547 15.44 4.59 -24.85
N GLU A 548 14.60 4.12 -23.95
CA GLU A 548 13.61 3.07 -24.20
C GLU A 548 12.24 3.48 -23.62
N ASP A 549 11.21 3.31 -24.44
CA ASP A 549 9.83 3.60 -24.08
C ASP A 549 9.06 2.33 -23.72
N TYR A 550 7.98 2.48 -22.93
CA TYR A 550 7.09 1.38 -22.57
C TYR A 550 6.45 0.73 -23.80
N VAL A 551 6.41 -0.59 -23.79
CA VAL A 551 5.68 -1.40 -24.77
C VAL A 551 4.61 -2.21 -24.05
N HIS A 552 3.37 -1.99 -24.42
CA HIS A 552 2.24 -2.67 -23.81
C HIS A 552 2.13 -4.12 -24.30
N ARG A 553 1.91 -5.06 -23.37
CA ARG A 553 1.58 -6.45 -23.70
C ARG A 553 0.21 -6.48 -24.41
N GLU A 554 0.04 -7.38 -25.37
CA GLU A 554 -1.27 -7.63 -25.95
C GLU A 554 -2.20 -8.27 -24.91
N MET A 555 -3.33 -7.62 -24.66
CA MET A 555 -4.31 -7.97 -23.63
C MET A 555 -5.72 -7.81 -24.17
N ILE A 556 -6.71 -8.49 -23.57
CA ILE A 556 -8.12 -8.16 -23.78
C ILE A 556 -8.34 -6.71 -23.31
N PRO A 557 -8.81 -5.80 -24.19
CA PRO A 557 -8.93 -4.39 -23.84
C PRO A 557 -9.73 -4.17 -22.57
N TRP A 558 -9.19 -3.36 -21.66
CA TRP A 558 -9.85 -2.98 -20.43
C TRP A 558 -10.90 -1.91 -20.69
N ASN A 559 -12.10 -2.09 -20.15
CA ASN A 559 -13.16 -1.11 -20.16
C ASN A 559 -13.46 -0.64 -18.73
N GLU A 560 -13.07 0.59 -18.43
CA GLU A 560 -13.24 1.17 -17.07
C GLU A 560 -14.69 1.39 -16.67
N LYS A 561 -15.61 1.54 -17.63
CA LYS A 561 -17.05 1.76 -17.32
C LYS A 561 -17.77 0.48 -16.93
N THR A 562 -17.36 -0.65 -17.51
CA THR A 562 -18.00 -1.96 -17.28
C THR A 562 -17.14 -2.89 -16.46
N PHE A 563 -15.93 -2.49 -16.09
CA PHE A 563 -14.93 -3.33 -15.41
C PHE A 563 -14.76 -4.68 -16.11
N THR A 564 -14.57 -4.65 -17.43
CA THR A 564 -14.37 -5.87 -18.24
C THR A 564 -13.06 -5.83 -18.99
N GLY A 565 -12.42 -6.99 -19.15
CA GLY A 565 -11.14 -7.16 -19.81
C GLY A 565 -10.05 -7.66 -18.86
N ASP A 566 -8.80 -7.65 -19.34
CA ASP A 566 -7.65 -8.03 -18.50
C ASP A 566 -7.28 -6.88 -17.56
N ALA A 567 -7.47 -7.10 -16.27
CA ALA A 567 -7.17 -6.08 -15.26
C ALA A 567 -5.65 -5.87 -15.07
N TYR A 568 -4.82 -6.90 -15.27
CA TYR A 568 -3.37 -6.83 -15.06
C TYR A 568 -2.59 -7.62 -16.12
N PRO A 569 -1.38 -7.17 -16.48
CA PRO A 569 -0.53 -7.90 -17.43
C PRO A 569 0.02 -9.20 -16.86
N ALA A 570 0.18 -9.31 -15.54
CA ALA A 570 0.65 -10.50 -14.86
C ALA A 570 0.11 -10.57 -13.43
N TYR A 571 0.05 -11.78 -12.88
CA TYR A 571 -0.29 -12.04 -11.48
C TYR A 571 0.86 -12.79 -10.80
N SER A 572 1.14 -12.40 -9.57
CA SER A 572 1.97 -13.15 -8.62
C SER A 572 1.08 -13.83 -7.60
N TRP A 573 1.50 -14.97 -7.06
CA TRP A 573 0.68 -15.87 -6.26
C TRP A 573 1.34 -16.21 -4.94
N GLY A 574 0.54 -16.46 -3.90
CA GLY A 574 1.04 -16.83 -2.59
C GLY A 574 0.12 -17.79 -1.83
N VAL A 575 0.73 -18.59 -0.97
CA VAL A 575 0.07 -19.50 -0.04
C VAL A 575 0.76 -19.37 1.31
N ASN A 576 -0.02 -19.18 2.38
CA ASN A 576 0.51 -19.16 3.75
C ASN A 576 -0.19 -20.22 4.60
N ILE A 577 0.58 -20.84 5.52
CA ILE A 577 0.08 -21.61 6.66
C ILE A 577 0.66 -21.02 7.92
N VAL A 578 -0.19 -20.71 8.91
CA VAL A 578 0.19 -20.12 10.18
C VAL A 578 -0.25 -21.03 11.33
N GLU A 579 0.64 -21.19 12.32
CA GLU A 579 0.37 -21.91 13.57
C GLU A 579 0.32 -20.89 14.71
N VAL A 580 -0.71 -20.99 15.55
CA VAL A 580 -0.87 -20.14 16.72
C VAL A 580 -1.13 -20.95 17.99
N GLU A 581 -0.80 -20.34 19.15
CA GLU A 581 -1.31 -20.73 20.44
C GLU A 581 -2.08 -19.53 21.03
N VAL A 582 -3.31 -19.77 21.50
CA VAL A 582 -4.19 -18.76 22.10
C VAL A 582 -4.37 -19.06 23.58
N ASP A 583 -4.09 -18.09 24.46
CA ASP A 583 -4.42 -18.15 25.88
C ASP A 583 -5.86 -17.65 26.08
N THR A 584 -6.81 -18.56 26.33
CA THR A 584 -8.24 -18.21 26.48
C THR A 584 -8.53 -17.34 27.71
N LEU A 585 -7.63 -17.31 28.69
CA LEU A 585 -7.80 -16.46 29.87
C LEU A 585 -7.45 -14.99 29.63
N THR A 586 -6.46 -14.73 28.78
CA THR A 586 -5.96 -13.38 28.51
C THR A 586 -6.30 -12.87 27.10
N GLY A 587 -6.76 -13.73 26.20
CA GLY A 587 -6.97 -13.43 24.79
C GLY A 587 -5.66 -13.30 23.99
N ASN A 588 -4.49 -13.50 24.61
CA ASN A 588 -3.22 -13.35 23.91
C ASN A 588 -3.02 -14.43 22.84
N VAL A 589 -2.61 -13.99 21.68
CA VAL A 589 -2.25 -14.85 20.54
C VAL A 589 -0.74 -14.86 20.39
N LYS A 590 -0.16 -16.05 20.40
CA LYS A 590 1.26 -16.26 20.12
C LYS A 590 1.41 -16.98 18.79
N LEU A 591 2.14 -16.37 17.85
CA LEU A 591 2.57 -17.06 16.66
C LEU A 591 3.59 -18.15 17.03
N GLU A 592 3.39 -19.38 16.53
CA GLU A 592 4.33 -20.50 16.77
C GLU A 592 5.20 -20.76 15.53
N LYS A 593 4.61 -20.72 14.35
CA LYS A 593 5.33 -20.97 13.08
C LYS A 593 4.58 -20.37 11.89
N VAL A 594 5.33 -19.95 10.88
CA VAL A 594 4.80 -19.46 9.60
C VAL A 594 5.48 -20.21 8.45
N TYR A 595 4.67 -20.74 7.54
CA TYR A 595 5.11 -21.33 6.29
C TYR A 595 4.53 -20.54 5.15
N ALA A 596 5.32 -20.23 4.12
CA ALA A 596 4.89 -19.34 3.05
C ALA A 596 5.55 -19.70 1.71
N ASN A 597 4.73 -20.01 0.71
CA ASN A 597 5.18 -20.22 -0.65
C ASN A 597 4.71 -19.10 -1.55
N TYR A 598 5.61 -18.67 -2.43
CA TYR A 598 5.35 -17.57 -3.38
C TYR A 598 5.73 -17.95 -4.79
N GLU A 599 5.04 -17.40 -5.77
CA GLU A 599 5.39 -17.40 -7.17
C GLU A 599 5.43 -15.94 -7.66
N VAL A 600 6.60 -15.47 -8.04
CA VAL A 600 6.89 -14.08 -8.47
C VAL A 600 7.70 -14.06 -9.78
N GLY A 601 7.52 -15.07 -10.62
CA GLY A 601 8.36 -15.28 -11.79
C GLY A 601 9.77 -15.72 -11.40
N LYS A 602 10.78 -15.17 -12.05
CA LYS A 602 12.20 -15.41 -11.73
C LYS A 602 12.70 -14.45 -10.66
N VAL A 603 13.30 -14.97 -9.60
CA VAL A 603 13.92 -14.13 -8.56
C VAL A 603 15.20 -13.48 -9.10
N ILE A 604 15.30 -12.15 -9.00
CA ILE A 604 16.50 -11.41 -9.42
C ILE A 604 17.59 -11.40 -8.32
N ASP A 605 17.19 -11.39 -7.06
CA ASP A 605 18.13 -11.47 -5.91
C ASP A 605 17.44 -12.16 -4.73
N HIS A 606 17.99 -13.32 -4.31
CA HIS A 606 17.39 -14.11 -3.24
C HIS A 606 17.38 -13.41 -1.88
N ARG A 607 18.41 -12.62 -1.55
CA ARG A 607 18.44 -11.89 -0.27
C ARG A 607 17.43 -10.76 -0.24
N VAL A 608 17.32 -10.01 -1.34
CA VAL A 608 16.33 -8.95 -1.48
C VAL A 608 14.92 -9.53 -1.41
N MET A 609 14.66 -10.65 -2.11
CA MET A 609 13.35 -11.32 -2.08
C MET A 609 13.01 -11.84 -0.67
N LYS A 610 13.95 -12.47 0.03
CA LYS A 610 13.75 -12.93 1.42
C LYS A 610 13.36 -11.76 2.34
N GLY A 611 14.03 -10.61 2.20
CA GLY A 611 13.69 -9.40 2.95
C GLY A 611 12.28 -8.87 2.63
N GLN A 612 11.79 -9.01 1.38
CA GLN A 612 10.42 -8.67 1.02
C GLN A 612 9.40 -9.64 1.63
N ILE A 613 9.71 -10.92 1.68
CA ILE A 613 8.85 -11.95 2.30
C ILE A 613 8.74 -11.70 3.79
N ASP A 614 9.85 -11.60 4.51
CA ASP A 614 9.86 -11.46 5.96
C ASP A 614 9.18 -10.16 6.40
N GLY A 615 9.53 -9.03 5.76
CA GLY A 615 8.95 -7.74 6.09
C GLY A 615 7.48 -7.60 5.67
N GLY A 616 7.04 -8.26 4.59
CA GLY A 616 5.64 -8.27 4.18
C GLY A 616 4.78 -9.11 5.10
N LEU A 617 5.24 -10.32 5.43
CA LEU A 617 4.53 -11.20 6.36
C LEU A 617 4.42 -10.59 7.76
N ALA A 618 5.49 -9.96 8.28
CA ALA A 618 5.42 -9.28 9.58
C ALA A 618 4.29 -8.24 9.62
N GLN A 619 4.18 -7.38 8.60
CA GLN A 619 3.09 -6.41 8.48
C GLN A 619 1.72 -7.08 8.30
N GLY A 620 1.62 -8.09 7.44
CA GLY A 620 0.35 -8.76 7.14
C GLY A 620 -0.20 -9.57 8.31
N LEU A 621 0.67 -10.28 9.04
CA LEU A 621 0.28 -11.02 10.24
C LEU A 621 -0.19 -10.05 11.34
N ALA A 622 0.61 -9.01 11.63
CA ALA A 622 0.30 -8.03 12.66
C ALA A 622 -1.01 -7.28 12.41
N TYR A 623 -1.33 -7.00 11.13
CA TYR A 623 -2.64 -6.43 10.74
C TYR A 623 -3.82 -7.33 11.12
N GLY A 624 -3.61 -8.66 11.18
CA GLY A 624 -4.66 -9.61 11.52
C GLY A 624 -5.00 -9.69 13.01
N TYR A 625 -4.05 -9.43 13.93
CA TYR A 625 -4.30 -9.68 15.36
C TYR A 625 -3.66 -8.70 16.35
N LEU A 626 -2.67 -7.89 15.92
CA LEU A 626 -1.85 -7.10 16.84
C LEU A 626 -2.04 -5.58 16.67
N GLU A 627 -1.89 -5.08 15.43
CA GLU A 627 -1.91 -3.66 15.13
C GLU A 627 -3.33 -3.10 15.20
N LYS A 628 -3.61 -2.25 16.20
CA LYS A 628 -4.91 -1.60 16.37
C LYS A 628 -4.79 -0.09 16.36
N MET A 629 -5.39 0.54 15.37
CA MET A 629 -5.54 2.00 15.32
C MET A 629 -7.03 2.37 15.35
N THR A 630 -7.38 3.36 16.16
CA THR A 630 -8.76 3.79 16.36
C THR A 630 -8.91 5.28 16.18
N SER A 631 -10.08 5.71 15.71
CA SER A 631 -10.50 7.10 15.66
C SER A 631 -11.66 7.33 16.63
N LYS A 632 -11.58 8.40 17.40
CA LYS A 632 -12.68 8.85 18.26
C LYS A 632 -13.03 10.29 17.92
N GLN A 633 -14.27 10.52 17.47
CA GLN A 633 -14.71 11.84 16.99
C GLN A 633 -13.74 12.47 15.97
N GLY A 634 -13.31 11.67 14.99
CA GLY A 634 -12.39 12.11 13.94
C GLY A 634 -10.93 12.21 14.36
N ARG A 635 -10.58 11.95 15.62
CA ARG A 635 -9.21 12.04 16.15
C ARG A 635 -8.59 10.68 16.31
N ILE A 636 -7.45 10.44 15.63
CA ILE A 636 -6.63 9.24 15.83
C ILE A 636 -6.14 9.20 17.30
N GLN A 637 -6.30 8.05 17.93
CA GLN A 637 -5.97 7.87 19.35
C GLN A 637 -4.50 7.51 19.58
N GLN A 638 -3.91 6.71 18.71
CA GLN A 638 -2.53 6.28 18.77
C GLN A 638 -1.59 7.37 18.24
N LYS A 639 -0.79 7.96 19.12
CA LYS A 639 0.09 9.08 18.81
C LYS A 639 1.57 8.70 18.82
N SER A 640 1.88 7.49 19.23
CA SER A 640 3.25 6.99 19.29
C SER A 640 3.32 5.56 18.76
N ILE A 641 4.52 5.12 18.39
CA ILE A 641 4.77 3.72 18.00
C ILE A 641 4.39 2.77 19.12
N SER A 642 4.64 3.15 20.38
CA SER A 642 4.30 2.32 21.54
C SER A 642 2.79 2.19 21.76
N ASP A 643 2.01 3.25 21.47
CA ASP A 643 0.54 3.20 21.56
C ASP A 643 -0.09 2.35 20.44
N TYR A 644 0.56 2.31 19.28
CA TYR A 644 0.08 1.55 18.12
C TYR A 644 0.45 0.07 18.21
N GLY A 645 1.61 -0.26 18.79
CA GLY A 645 2.06 -1.62 19.02
C GLY A 645 2.41 -2.41 17.75
N PRO A 646 3.29 -1.90 16.85
CA PRO A 646 3.76 -2.72 15.74
C PRO A 646 4.56 -3.92 16.27
N PRO A 647 4.67 -5.03 15.49
CA PRO A 647 5.36 -6.23 15.94
C PRO A 647 6.82 -5.96 16.27
N THR A 648 7.25 -6.48 17.41
CA THR A 648 8.65 -6.47 17.85
C THR A 648 9.36 -7.75 17.44
N SER A 649 10.66 -7.86 17.71
CA SER A 649 11.41 -9.09 17.46
C SER A 649 10.93 -10.30 18.28
N LEU A 650 10.13 -10.08 19.32
CA LEU A 650 9.52 -11.15 20.12
C LEU A 650 8.22 -11.69 19.51
N ASP A 651 7.57 -10.87 18.69
CA ASP A 651 6.30 -11.22 18.03
C ASP A 651 6.52 -11.91 16.69
N VAL A 652 7.74 -11.83 16.13
CA VAL A 652 8.08 -12.44 14.84
C VAL A 652 8.73 -13.81 15.05
N VAL A 653 8.15 -14.83 14.45
CA VAL A 653 8.66 -16.21 14.48
C VAL A 653 9.46 -16.54 13.22
N PRO A 654 10.28 -17.61 13.23
CA PRO A 654 10.96 -18.07 12.02
C PRO A 654 9.97 -18.38 10.89
N ILE A 655 10.17 -17.72 9.75
CA ILE A 655 9.37 -17.91 8.53
C ILE A 655 10.09 -18.91 7.64
N GLU A 656 9.46 -20.05 7.41
CA GLU A 656 9.91 -21.02 6.44
C GLU A 656 9.25 -20.72 5.09
N SER A 657 10.06 -20.23 4.12
CA SER A 657 9.53 -19.75 2.85
C SER A 657 10.27 -20.31 1.65
N LYS A 658 9.53 -20.53 0.57
CA LYS A 658 10.05 -20.96 -0.73
C LYS A 658 9.46 -20.12 -1.85
N VAL A 659 10.26 -19.84 -2.87
CA VAL A 659 9.80 -19.17 -4.09
C VAL A 659 9.87 -20.16 -5.24
N PHE A 660 8.74 -20.34 -5.91
CA PHE A 660 8.58 -21.20 -7.07
C PHE A 660 8.96 -20.47 -8.34
N ASP A 661 9.74 -21.09 -9.18
CA ASP A 661 10.24 -20.52 -10.44
C ASP A 661 9.17 -20.68 -11.53
N ASN A 662 8.66 -19.57 -12.06
CA ASN A 662 7.66 -19.53 -13.13
C ASN A 662 7.90 -18.29 -14.00
N PRO A 663 8.91 -18.32 -14.87
CA PRO A 663 9.36 -17.15 -15.62
C PRO A 663 8.26 -16.52 -16.47
N TYR A 664 8.10 -15.19 -16.34
CA TYR A 664 7.18 -14.37 -17.10
C TYR A 664 7.90 -13.73 -18.30
N ALA A 665 7.44 -13.97 -19.51
CA ALA A 665 8.13 -13.57 -20.74
C ALA A 665 8.36 -12.05 -20.88
N ASP A 666 7.42 -11.23 -20.40
CA ASP A 666 7.49 -9.78 -20.50
C ASP A 666 8.13 -9.12 -19.28
N GLY A 667 8.65 -9.92 -18.32
CA GLY A 667 9.48 -9.44 -17.22
C GLY A 667 10.98 -9.58 -17.52
N PRO A 668 11.85 -8.79 -16.85
CA PRO A 668 13.29 -8.91 -17.05
C PRO A 668 13.76 -10.28 -16.51
N TYR A 669 14.44 -11.06 -17.35
CA TYR A 669 14.84 -12.44 -17.03
C TYR A 669 13.68 -13.32 -16.50
N GLY A 670 12.44 -12.93 -16.73
CA GLY A 670 11.26 -13.65 -16.28
C GLY A 670 10.68 -13.19 -14.94
N ALA A 671 11.13 -12.08 -14.36
CA ALA A 671 10.65 -11.59 -13.07
C ALA A 671 9.26 -10.94 -13.17
N LYS A 672 8.43 -11.12 -12.14
CA LYS A 672 7.18 -10.41 -11.88
C LYS A 672 7.35 -9.39 -10.74
N GLY A 673 6.25 -8.77 -10.31
CA GLY A 673 6.20 -7.91 -9.12
C GLY A 673 6.06 -8.72 -7.84
N ALA A 674 6.71 -8.30 -6.75
CA ALA A 674 6.67 -8.99 -5.46
C ALA A 674 6.43 -8.09 -4.24
N GLY A 675 6.56 -6.77 -4.40
CA GLY A 675 6.64 -5.84 -3.28
C GLY A 675 5.41 -5.82 -2.37
N GLU A 676 4.22 -6.02 -2.90
CA GLU A 676 2.95 -5.98 -2.17
C GLU A 676 2.39 -7.36 -1.85
N LEU A 677 2.61 -8.36 -2.71
CA LEU A 677 2.10 -9.71 -2.56
C LEU A 677 2.33 -10.29 -1.16
N THR A 678 3.53 -10.10 -0.62
CA THR A 678 3.99 -10.76 0.61
C THR A 678 3.26 -10.34 1.88
N LEU A 679 2.52 -9.22 1.85
CA LEU A 679 1.69 -8.77 2.96
C LEU A 679 0.29 -9.40 2.92
N ILE A 680 -0.27 -9.64 1.72
CA ILE A 680 -1.70 -9.86 1.50
C ILE A 680 -2.27 -11.02 2.33
N GLY A 681 -1.59 -12.16 2.32
CA GLY A 681 -2.11 -13.38 2.94
C GLY A 681 -1.86 -13.52 4.45
N GLY A 682 -1.20 -12.55 5.10
CA GLY A 682 -0.85 -12.66 6.53
C GLY A 682 -2.07 -12.61 7.43
N ALA A 683 -2.90 -11.59 7.30
CA ALA A 683 -4.08 -11.38 8.14
C ALA A 683 -5.10 -12.53 8.05
N PRO A 684 -5.54 -12.98 6.86
CA PRO A 684 -6.50 -14.08 6.80
C PRO A 684 -5.92 -15.42 7.29
N ALA A 685 -4.62 -15.66 7.15
CA ALA A 685 -4.00 -16.88 7.66
C ALA A 685 -3.98 -16.92 9.20
N VAL A 686 -3.62 -15.81 9.86
CA VAL A 686 -3.63 -15.74 11.32
C VAL A 686 -5.06 -15.75 11.88
N GLN A 687 -6.02 -15.08 11.23
CA GLN A 687 -7.43 -15.16 11.58
C GLN A 687 -7.92 -16.60 11.54
N GLY A 688 -7.71 -17.32 10.44
CA GLY A 688 -8.10 -18.73 10.32
C GLY A 688 -7.43 -19.63 11.36
N ALA A 689 -6.19 -19.32 11.78
CA ALA A 689 -5.51 -20.07 12.83
C ALA A 689 -6.13 -19.83 14.23
N ILE A 690 -6.51 -18.59 14.54
CA ILE A 690 -7.21 -18.25 15.79
C ILE A 690 -8.58 -18.94 15.81
N GLU A 691 -9.32 -18.89 14.71
CA GLU A 691 -10.62 -19.55 14.59
C GLU A 691 -10.54 -21.08 14.72
N ASP A 692 -9.48 -21.69 14.15
CA ASP A 692 -9.23 -23.12 14.30
C ASP A 692 -8.86 -23.50 15.75
N ALA A 693 -8.10 -22.63 16.45
CA ALA A 693 -7.76 -22.85 17.84
C ALA A 693 -8.98 -22.79 18.77
N LEU A 694 -9.85 -21.81 18.56
CA LEU A 694 -10.98 -21.49 19.44
C LEU A 694 -12.29 -22.16 19.00
N GLN A 695 -12.34 -22.74 17.78
CA GLN A 695 -13.55 -23.31 17.16
C GLN A 695 -14.71 -22.30 17.04
N THR A 696 -14.41 -21.03 16.96
CA THR A 696 -15.37 -19.93 16.76
C THR A 696 -15.04 -19.14 15.51
N SER A 697 -15.86 -18.17 15.13
CA SER A 697 -15.68 -17.34 13.93
C SER A 697 -15.60 -15.87 14.30
N PHE A 698 -14.71 -15.15 13.63
CA PHE A 698 -14.54 -13.71 13.77
C PHE A 698 -14.84 -13.00 12.45
N GLN A 699 -15.53 -11.87 12.52
CA GLN A 699 -15.94 -11.07 11.38
C GLN A 699 -15.13 -9.79 11.24
N GLN A 700 -14.06 -9.62 12.03
CA GLN A 700 -13.24 -8.42 12.02
C GLN A 700 -11.75 -8.72 12.18
N ILE A 701 -10.92 -7.84 11.63
CA ILE A 701 -9.49 -7.73 11.94
C ILE A 701 -9.16 -6.28 12.34
N PRO A 702 -8.20 -6.08 13.29
CA PRO A 702 -7.43 -7.08 14.01
C PRO A 702 -8.25 -7.82 15.07
N ILE A 703 -7.94 -9.11 15.29
CA ILE A 703 -8.50 -9.93 16.37
C ILE A 703 -7.64 -9.73 17.61
N THR A 704 -7.89 -8.64 18.33
CA THR A 704 -7.11 -8.29 19.54
C THR A 704 -7.54 -9.16 20.74
N PRO A 705 -6.75 -9.17 21.85
CA PRO A 705 -7.11 -9.88 23.07
C PRO A 705 -8.52 -9.56 23.58
N GLU A 706 -8.94 -8.29 23.50
CA GLU A 706 -10.28 -7.85 23.91
C GLU A 706 -11.36 -8.53 23.06
N VAL A 707 -11.17 -8.57 21.74
CA VAL A 707 -12.13 -9.19 20.78
C VAL A 707 -12.29 -10.68 21.08
N ILE A 708 -11.19 -11.38 21.40
CA ILE A 708 -11.22 -12.79 21.76
C ILE A 708 -11.99 -13.00 23.08
N ILE A 709 -11.69 -12.23 24.11
CA ILE A 709 -12.34 -12.37 25.43
C ILE A 709 -13.84 -12.04 25.34
N GLU A 710 -14.20 -10.97 24.65
CA GLU A 710 -15.61 -10.60 24.44
C GLU A 710 -16.38 -11.73 23.72
N ARG A 711 -15.77 -12.33 22.70
CA ARG A 711 -16.39 -13.43 21.95
C ARG A 711 -16.60 -14.68 22.79
N LEU A 712 -15.59 -15.08 23.56
CA LEU A 712 -15.67 -16.26 24.43
C LEU A 712 -16.73 -16.07 25.54
N TRP A 713 -16.85 -14.88 26.13
CA TRP A 713 -17.88 -14.59 27.15
C TRP A 713 -19.30 -14.59 26.56
N MET A 714 -19.50 -14.15 25.33
CA MET A 714 -20.81 -14.23 24.67
C MET A 714 -21.26 -15.69 24.50
N GLU A 715 -20.35 -16.57 24.07
CA GLU A 715 -20.65 -18.00 23.88
C GLU A 715 -20.98 -18.69 25.21
N GLU A 716 -20.25 -18.41 26.32
CA GLU A 716 -20.57 -18.93 27.64
C GLU A 716 -21.94 -18.43 28.17
N GLY A 717 -22.35 -17.21 27.81
CA GLY A 717 -23.65 -16.64 28.19
C GLY A 717 -24.85 -17.20 27.41
N GLU A 718 -24.66 -17.74 26.22
CA GLU A 718 -25.69 -18.38 25.41
C GLU A 718 -25.90 -19.86 25.80
N GLU A 719 -24.92 -20.52 26.41
CA GLU A 719 -25.01 -21.89 26.92
C GLU A 719 -25.58 -22.00 28.34
N GLY A 720 -25.68 -20.89 29.11
CA GLY A 720 -26.22 -20.83 30.47
C GLY A 720 -27.69 -20.38 30.47
#